data_37958eed311ab28622336672ad97fed5
#
_entry.id   37958eed311ab28622336672ad97fed5
#
_cell.length_a   1.000
_cell.length_b   1.000
_cell.length_c   1.000
_cell.angle_alpha   90.00
_cell.angle_beta   90.00
_cell.angle_gamma   90.00
#
_symmetry.space_group_name_H-M   'P 1'
#
loop_
_entity.id
_entity.type
_entity.pdbx_description
1 polymer ?
#
loop_
_entity_poly.entity_id
_entity_poly.type
_entity_poly.pdbx_seq_one_letter_code
_entity_poly.pdbx_strand_id
1 'polypeptide(L)'
;MKKNLIAAAAAALLATVASAADKSGIELQYVDPAVRAQDDFFKHLNGKWLATTEIPAEMSSWGVFEKLFEDIQPQLRTIIEDSAQNADTADKKRIGDFYAAFMDEARLEQLGVAPIQPELARIAALSDKKQLPALFAYHNRRNFAAPMDLGIHQDNKDSTKYVVDFVQSGLGMPDRDYYLKKDDAKMAETLAKYQATVEKMLALAGDANAAANAKAIVAFETRIAQLHWSKVDLRDPVKAYNKVPVAKLGELMPGYDWNAYLNGLGIAGKVDYVIVSQPSYLKALDKLLAETPLETLKPYFAWNVIRHNAPYLYQAFVETNFEFYGKQLGGATEMRPRWKRGVSATEDALGESIGKVYVEQHFPAANKARMEELVKNLLAAYRDSIDKLPWMSAKTKKEAQTKLAKFTPKIGYPNKWRDYGALTIDRNDLVGNVTRATQFAVQKELDKLGKPIDRDEWGMTPQTVNAYYNPELNEIVFPAAILQPPFFDANADDAVNYGAIGAVIGHEISHGFDDQGAQYDGDGNLRDWWTKRDHANFKAKTQMLVKQYGAFSPVKGYKVNGELTLGENIADNSGLAIAYKAYKLSLGGKPAPVIDGFNGEQRFYQGWAQAWRAKSREAALIRQVTTDPHSPEEFRANGTLRNQPGFYDAFGLKKGDKMYLAPKERVIIW
;
A
#
# COMPACT_ATOMS: atom_id res chain seq x y z
N MET A 1 -2.66 34.01 -67.13
CA MET A 1 -2.49 32.67 -66.57
C MET A 1 -1.73 32.75 -65.22
N LYS A 2 -2.31 33.26 -64.16
CA LYS A 2 -1.74 33.31 -62.76
C LYS A 2 -2.87 33.56 -61.76
N LYS A 3 -3.91 32.74 -61.69
CA LYS A 3 -4.98 32.83 -60.67
C LYS A 3 -5.60 31.51 -60.24
N ASN A 4 -5.06 30.34 -60.66
CA ASN A 4 -5.66 29.03 -60.30
C ASN A 4 -4.75 28.09 -59.56
N LEU A 5 -3.77 28.58 -58.76
CA LEU A 5 -2.84 27.76 -58.00
C LEU A 5 -2.92 27.95 -56.45
N ILE A 6 -3.90 28.73 -55.94
CA ILE A 6 -4.06 28.96 -54.49
C ILE A 6 -5.25 28.19 -53.91
N ALA A 7 -6.12 27.61 -54.73
CA ALA A 7 -7.29 26.87 -54.21
C ALA A 7 -7.04 25.37 -53.92
N ALA A 8 -5.90 24.81 -54.31
CA ALA A 8 -5.58 23.38 -54.07
C ALA A 8 -4.76 23.09 -52.79
N ALA A 9 -4.23 24.14 -52.14
CA ALA A 9 -3.42 23.96 -50.91
C ALA A 9 -4.24 24.09 -49.61
N ALA A 10 -5.49 24.55 -49.66
CA ALA A 10 -6.35 24.71 -48.48
C ALA A 10 -7.26 23.51 -48.18
N ALA A 11 -7.30 22.49 -49.05
CA ALA A 11 -8.12 21.29 -48.87
C ALA A 11 -7.35 20.07 -48.30
N ALA A 12 -6.03 20.19 -48.11
CA ALA A 12 -5.19 19.08 -47.63
C ALA A 12 -4.83 19.15 -46.11
N LEU A 13 -5.39 20.12 -45.37
CA LEU A 13 -5.08 20.35 -43.94
C LEU A 13 -6.26 20.08 -42.98
N LEU A 14 -7.29 19.36 -43.42
CA LEU A 14 -8.46 19.03 -42.57
C LEU A 14 -8.79 17.52 -42.56
N ALA A 15 -7.82 16.66 -42.71
CA ALA A 15 -7.98 15.22 -42.56
C ALA A 15 -6.87 14.57 -41.75
N THR A 16 -6.53 15.14 -40.60
CA THR A 16 -6.09 14.32 -39.49
C THR A 16 -7.33 13.93 -38.67
N VAL A 17 -8.16 13.10 -39.29
CA VAL A 17 -9.09 12.25 -38.57
C VAL A 17 -8.22 11.45 -37.62
N ALA A 18 -8.44 11.61 -36.30
CA ALA A 18 -7.91 10.71 -35.33
C ALA A 18 -8.11 9.27 -35.83
N SER A 19 -7.03 8.57 -36.11
CA SER A 19 -7.06 7.14 -36.38
C SER A 19 -7.79 6.51 -35.19
N ALA A 20 -9.00 6.02 -35.41
CA ALA A 20 -9.64 5.17 -34.45
C ALA A 20 -8.64 4.04 -34.12
N ALA A 21 -8.41 3.76 -32.86
CA ALA A 21 -7.52 2.67 -32.48
C ALA A 21 -7.99 1.40 -33.20
N ASP A 22 -7.14 0.81 -34.03
CA ASP A 22 -7.48 -0.40 -34.77
C ASP A 22 -7.66 -1.62 -33.86
N LYS A 23 -7.28 -1.50 -32.60
CA LYS A 23 -7.36 -2.52 -31.54
C LYS A 23 -7.90 -1.93 -30.23
N SER A 24 -8.70 -2.72 -29.52
CA SER A 24 -9.32 -2.29 -28.27
C SER A 24 -8.32 -2.13 -27.11
N GLY A 25 -7.19 -2.85 -27.13
CA GLY A 25 -6.31 -3.02 -25.96
C GLY A 25 -6.72 -4.17 -25.04
N ILE A 26 -7.79 -4.89 -25.36
CA ILE A 26 -8.20 -6.11 -24.64
C ILE A 26 -7.42 -7.30 -25.17
N GLU A 27 -6.84 -8.08 -24.26
CA GLU A 27 -6.05 -9.29 -24.57
C GLU A 27 -6.96 -10.51 -24.81
N LEU A 28 -7.67 -10.52 -25.96
CA LEU A 28 -8.71 -11.50 -26.31
C LEU A 28 -8.21 -12.95 -26.36
N GLN A 29 -6.91 -13.18 -26.53
CA GLN A 29 -6.30 -14.51 -26.48
C GLN A 29 -6.50 -15.22 -25.14
N TYR A 30 -6.78 -14.48 -24.06
CA TYR A 30 -6.97 -15.00 -22.72
C TYR A 30 -8.43 -15.29 -22.35
N VAL A 31 -9.37 -14.89 -23.21
CA VAL A 31 -10.80 -15.17 -23.01
C VAL A 31 -11.08 -16.65 -23.05
N ASP A 32 -11.78 -17.16 -22.03
CA ASP A 32 -12.27 -18.53 -22.00
C ASP A 32 -13.76 -18.58 -22.40
N PRO A 33 -14.09 -19.01 -23.63
CA PRO A 33 -15.48 -19.06 -24.08
C PRO A 33 -16.30 -20.17 -23.41
N ALA A 34 -15.67 -21.10 -22.71
CA ALA A 34 -16.39 -22.14 -21.95
C ALA A 34 -17.02 -21.59 -20.64
N VAL A 35 -16.51 -20.46 -20.13
CA VAL A 35 -17.06 -19.76 -19.00
C VAL A 35 -17.99 -18.64 -19.49
N ARG A 36 -19.25 -18.65 -19.06
CA ARG A 36 -20.20 -17.58 -19.43
C ARG A 36 -19.85 -16.29 -18.68
N ALA A 37 -19.85 -15.18 -19.38
CA ALA A 37 -19.62 -13.85 -18.82
C ALA A 37 -20.58 -13.51 -17.66
N GLN A 38 -21.82 -14.01 -17.72
CA GLN A 38 -22.87 -13.81 -16.72
C GLN A 38 -22.70 -14.68 -15.45
N ASP A 39 -21.85 -15.70 -15.52
CA ASP A 39 -21.64 -16.63 -14.39
C ASP A 39 -20.33 -16.33 -13.62
N ASP A 40 -19.26 -15.95 -14.33
CA ASP A 40 -17.97 -15.57 -13.75
C ASP A 40 -17.21 -14.70 -14.78
N PHE A 41 -17.31 -13.41 -14.65
CA PHE A 41 -16.72 -12.51 -15.64
C PHE A 41 -15.20 -12.48 -15.58
N PHE A 42 -14.63 -12.59 -14.37
CA PHE A 42 -13.19 -12.65 -14.19
C PHE A 42 -12.59 -13.86 -14.90
N LYS A 43 -13.19 -15.04 -14.71
CA LYS A 43 -12.73 -16.28 -15.39
C LYS A 43 -13.10 -16.28 -16.86
N HIS A 44 -14.22 -15.69 -17.25
CA HIS A 44 -14.56 -15.52 -18.66
C HIS A 44 -13.44 -14.78 -19.41
N LEU A 45 -13.02 -13.63 -18.91
CA LEU A 45 -12.02 -12.77 -19.57
C LEU A 45 -10.59 -13.30 -19.45
N ASN A 46 -10.26 -13.92 -18.30
CA ASN A 46 -8.89 -14.26 -17.93
C ASN A 46 -8.64 -15.79 -17.87
N GLY A 47 -9.64 -16.63 -18.18
CA GLY A 47 -9.60 -18.07 -17.88
C GLY A 47 -8.47 -18.83 -18.53
N LYS A 48 -8.16 -18.55 -19.81
CA LYS A 48 -7.01 -19.18 -20.47
C LYS A 48 -5.69 -18.74 -19.84
N TRP A 49 -5.54 -17.47 -19.49
CA TRP A 49 -4.35 -16.99 -18.78
C TRP A 49 -4.20 -17.69 -17.42
N LEU A 50 -5.29 -17.80 -16.64
CA LEU A 50 -5.29 -18.51 -15.36
C LEU A 50 -4.88 -19.97 -15.49
N ALA A 51 -5.27 -20.63 -16.60
CA ALA A 51 -4.97 -22.03 -16.86
C ALA A 51 -3.54 -22.28 -17.36
N THR A 52 -2.97 -21.33 -18.13
CA THR A 52 -1.71 -21.54 -18.85
C THR A 52 -0.51 -20.79 -18.28
N THR A 53 -0.74 -19.76 -17.47
CA THR A 53 0.35 -18.98 -16.89
C THR A 53 0.74 -19.55 -15.53
N GLU A 54 2.01 -19.75 -15.29
CA GLU A 54 2.54 -20.15 -13.97
C GLU A 54 2.93 -18.92 -13.16
N ILE A 55 2.82 -19.01 -11.84
CA ILE A 55 3.39 -18.01 -10.92
C ILE A 55 4.90 -18.24 -10.90
N PRO A 56 5.74 -17.24 -11.24
CA PRO A 56 7.19 -17.39 -11.15
C PRO A 56 7.63 -17.90 -9.77
N ALA A 57 8.67 -18.72 -9.73
CA ALA A 57 9.10 -19.39 -8.50
C ALA A 57 9.45 -18.40 -7.37
N GLU A 58 9.97 -17.24 -7.73
CA GLU A 58 10.35 -16.14 -6.82
C GLU A 58 9.18 -15.26 -6.36
N MET A 59 7.95 -15.50 -6.87
CA MET A 59 6.78 -14.65 -6.61
C MET A 59 5.73 -15.39 -5.77
N SER A 60 5.02 -14.64 -4.93
CA SER A 60 3.87 -15.12 -4.13
C SER A 60 2.57 -15.10 -4.92
N SER A 61 2.46 -14.17 -5.85
CA SER A 61 1.35 -13.92 -6.76
C SER A 61 1.89 -13.57 -8.14
N TRP A 62 1.05 -13.66 -9.15
CA TRP A 62 1.37 -13.21 -10.49
C TRP A 62 0.15 -12.64 -11.16
N GLY A 63 0.27 -11.45 -11.70
CA GLY A 63 -0.80 -10.72 -12.35
C GLY A 63 -0.31 -9.45 -13.02
N VAL A 64 -1.22 -8.55 -13.29
CA VAL A 64 -0.93 -7.30 -14.00
C VAL A 64 0.01 -6.39 -13.21
N PHE A 65 -0.23 -6.24 -11.90
CA PHE A 65 0.61 -5.41 -11.03
C PHE A 65 2.03 -5.98 -10.91
N GLU A 66 2.15 -7.28 -10.64
CA GLU A 66 3.44 -7.93 -10.50
C GLU A 66 4.23 -7.93 -11.81
N LYS A 67 3.53 -8.15 -12.94
CA LYS A 67 4.17 -8.08 -14.26
C LYS A 67 4.72 -6.68 -14.51
N LEU A 68 3.94 -5.64 -14.28
CA LEU A 68 4.40 -4.26 -14.48
C LEU A 68 5.56 -3.93 -13.54
N PHE A 69 5.49 -4.35 -12.27
CA PHE A 69 6.61 -4.23 -11.32
C PHE A 69 7.87 -4.94 -11.83
N GLU A 70 7.75 -6.15 -12.39
CA GLU A 70 8.89 -6.88 -12.93
C GLU A 70 9.42 -6.26 -14.24
N ASP A 71 8.55 -5.69 -15.07
CA ASP A 71 8.93 -5.02 -16.32
C ASP A 71 9.80 -3.76 -16.08
N ILE A 72 9.63 -3.08 -14.97
CA ILE A 72 10.46 -1.91 -14.61
C ILE A 72 11.77 -2.28 -13.91
N GLN A 73 11.92 -3.49 -13.35
CA GLN A 73 13.15 -3.88 -12.63
C GLN A 73 14.43 -3.76 -13.50
N PRO A 74 14.44 -4.19 -14.77
CA PRO A 74 15.62 -3.96 -15.65
C PRO A 74 15.90 -2.48 -15.90
N GLN A 75 14.89 -1.62 -15.97
CA GLN A 75 15.05 -0.18 -16.14
C GLN A 75 15.72 0.44 -14.92
N LEU A 76 15.23 0.10 -13.70
CA LEU A 76 15.82 0.55 -12.45
C LEU A 76 17.24 0.03 -12.26
N ARG A 77 17.47 -1.25 -12.60
CA ARG A 77 18.81 -1.82 -12.61
C ARG A 77 19.77 -1.03 -13.50
N THR A 78 19.34 -0.70 -14.71
CA THR A 78 20.16 0.10 -15.64
C THR A 78 20.50 1.46 -15.06
N ILE A 79 19.54 2.17 -14.48
CA ILE A 79 19.75 3.47 -13.81
C ILE A 79 20.76 3.35 -12.67
N ILE A 80 20.66 2.29 -11.86
CA ILE A 80 21.54 2.07 -10.70
C ILE A 80 22.96 1.70 -11.15
N GLU A 81 23.10 0.79 -12.13
CA GLU A 81 24.40 0.36 -12.65
C GLU A 81 25.09 1.49 -13.43
N ASP A 82 24.34 2.30 -14.20
CA ASP A 82 24.89 3.49 -14.84
C ASP A 82 25.36 4.53 -13.81
N SER A 83 24.58 4.73 -12.74
CA SER A 83 24.97 5.59 -11.62
C SER A 83 26.26 5.13 -10.93
N ALA A 84 26.50 3.81 -10.87
CA ALA A 84 27.73 3.25 -10.32
C ALA A 84 28.94 3.46 -11.22
N GLN A 85 28.74 3.46 -12.55
CA GLN A 85 29.80 3.65 -13.55
C GLN A 85 30.11 5.13 -13.81
N ASN A 86 29.06 5.97 -13.82
CA ASN A 86 29.10 7.39 -14.20
C ASN A 86 28.67 8.27 -13.01
N ALA A 87 29.38 8.19 -11.89
CA ALA A 87 29.09 8.91 -10.65
C ALA A 87 29.45 10.41 -10.74
N ASP A 88 28.87 11.12 -11.71
CA ASP A 88 29.09 12.55 -11.99
C ASP A 88 28.38 13.48 -11.00
N THR A 89 27.43 12.96 -10.22
CA THR A 89 26.73 13.68 -9.15
C THR A 89 26.86 12.93 -7.82
N ALA A 90 26.66 13.67 -6.71
CA ALA A 90 26.68 13.06 -5.37
C ALA A 90 25.57 12.00 -5.20
N ASP A 91 24.42 12.20 -5.83
CA ASP A 91 23.30 11.25 -5.76
C ASP A 91 23.61 9.97 -6.54
N LYS A 92 24.13 10.06 -7.77
CA LYS A 92 24.57 8.89 -8.52
C LYS A 92 25.67 8.12 -7.77
N LYS A 93 26.61 8.83 -7.14
CA LYS A 93 27.62 8.18 -6.31
C LYS A 93 27.00 7.41 -5.14
N ARG A 94 26.00 7.99 -4.41
CA ARG A 94 25.31 7.30 -3.32
C ARG A 94 24.57 6.05 -3.81
N ILE A 95 23.85 6.16 -4.93
CA ILE A 95 23.13 5.04 -5.56
C ILE A 95 24.09 3.90 -5.89
N GLY A 96 25.18 4.21 -6.61
CA GLY A 96 26.17 3.22 -7.03
C GLY A 96 26.90 2.56 -5.86
N ASP A 97 27.29 3.34 -4.84
CA ASP A 97 28.00 2.82 -3.68
C ASP A 97 27.09 1.95 -2.79
N PHE A 98 25.80 2.29 -2.64
CA PHE A 98 24.85 1.46 -1.90
C PHE A 98 24.65 0.11 -2.59
N TYR A 99 24.37 0.13 -3.88
CA TYR A 99 24.17 -1.09 -4.67
C TYR A 99 25.41 -1.98 -4.69
N ALA A 100 26.59 -1.37 -4.85
CA ALA A 100 27.85 -2.11 -4.81
C ALA A 100 28.09 -2.78 -3.44
N ALA A 101 27.78 -2.09 -2.34
CA ALA A 101 27.86 -2.68 -1.01
C ALA A 101 26.91 -3.88 -0.86
N PHE A 102 25.70 -3.80 -1.45
CA PHE A 102 24.76 -4.89 -1.44
C PHE A 102 25.24 -6.09 -2.27
N MET A 103 25.87 -5.85 -3.40
CA MET A 103 26.32 -6.89 -4.32
C MET A 103 27.61 -7.62 -3.87
N ASP A 104 28.35 -7.10 -2.89
CA ASP A 104 29.60 -7.69 -2.39
C ASP A 104 29.34 -8.82 -1.37
N GLU A 105 28.91 -9.99 -1.88
CA GLU A 105 28.66 -11.17 -1.06
C GLU A 105 29.92 -11.67 -0.34
N ALA A 106 31.05 -11.64 -1.00
CA ALA A 106 32.30 -12.13 -0.42
C ALA A 106 32.66 -11.35 0.86
N ARG A 107 32.46 -10.05 0.84
CA ARG A 107 32.66 -9.20 2.02
C ARG A 107 31.66 -9.52 3.13
N LEU A 108 30.38 -9.73 2.80
CA LEU A 108 29.38 -10.04 3.80
C LEU A 108 29.65 -11.41 4.45
N GLU A 109 30.07 -12.41 3.68
CA GLU A 109 30.51 -13.70 4.24
C GLU A 109 31.71 -13.54 5.18
N GLN A 110 32.70 -12.72 4.80
CA GLN A 110 33.86 -12.44 5.62
C GLN A 110 33.50 -11.72 6.94
N LEU A 111 32.57 -10.78 6.87
CA LEU A 111 32.12 -10.02 8.05
C LEU A 111 31.26 -10.86 9.00
N GLY A 112 30.52 -11.83 8.47
CA GLY A 112 29.61 -12.66 9.26
C GLY A 112 28.59 -11.84 10.04
N VAL A 113 28.54 -12.03 11.36
CA VAL A 113 27.65 -11.33 12.29
C VAL A 113 28.25 -10.00 12.82
N ALA A 114 29.51 -9.72 12.54
CA ALA A 114 30.21 -8.56 13.10
C ALA A 114 29.50 -7.21 12.89
N PRO A 115 28.82 -6.94 11.76
CA PRO A 115 28.13 -5.67 11.55
C PRO A 115 27.03 -5.33 12.57
N ILE A 116 26.41 -6.34 13.19
CA ILE A 116 25.35 -6.13 14.20
C ILE A 116 25.85 -6.34 15.64
N GLN A 117 27.10 -6.76 15.86
CA GLN A 117 27.66 -6.99 17.19
C GLN A 117 27.58 -5.77 18.11
N PRO A 118 27.82 -4.53 17.67
CA PRO A 118 27.65 -3.35 18.54
C PRO A 118 26.24 -3.21 19.12
N GLU A 119 25.21 -3.54 18.33
CA GLU A 119 23.82 -3.49 18.75
C GLU A 119 23.49 -4.62 19.75
N LEU A 120 23.95 -5.83 19.48
CA LEU A 120 23.80 -6.96 20.37
C LEU A 120 24.51 -6.71 21.72
N ALA A 121 25.73 -6.15 21.69
CA ALA A 121 26.48 -5.78 22.89
C ALA A 121 25.76 -4.70 23.72
N ARG A 122 25.15 -3.69 23.06
CA ARG A 122 24.33 -2.66 23.72
C ARG A 122 23.18 -3.29 24.50
N ILE A 123 22.46 -4.23 23.88
CA ILE A 123 21.33 -4.92 24.52
C ILE A 123 21.81 -5.83 25.66
N ALA A 124 22.92 -6.55 25.46
CA ALA A 124 23.51 -7.39 26.49
C ALA A 124 23.93 -6.60 27.75
N ALA A 125 24.38 -5.35 27.58
CA ALA A 125 24.81 -4.46 28.66
C ALA A 125 23.64 -3.91 29.51
N LEU A 126 22.38 -4.11 29.11
CA LEU A 126 21.24 -3.71 29.95
C LEU A 126 21.29 -4.40 31.32
N SER A 127 21.15 -3.63 32.38
CA SER A 127 21.21 -4.12 33.76
C SER A 127 19.96 -3.75 34.57
N ASP A 128 19.17 -2.79 34.12
CA ASP A 128 17.96 -2.31 34.77
C ASP A 128 16.87 -2.02 33.72
N LYS A 129 15.62 -2.37 34.02
CA LYS A 129 14.45 -2.04 33.21
C LYS A 129 14.22 -0.53 33.04
N LYS A 130 14.74 0.30 33.91
CA LYS A 130 14.73 1.77 33.75
C LYS A 130 15.45 2.25 32.50
N GLN A 131 16.28 1.40 31.87
CA GLN A 131 16.96 1.69 30.62
C GLN A 131 16.06 1.42 29.38
N LEU A 132 14.92 0.73 29.54
CA LEU A 132 14.03 0.37 28.43
C LEU A 132 13.48 1.57 27.66
N PRO A 133 13.05 2.69 28.27
CA PRO A 133 12.56 3.83 27.52
C PRO A 133 13.60 4.40 26.54
N ALA A 134 14.84 4.53 26.99
CA ALA A 134 15.95 4.96 26.12
C ALA A 134 16.25 3.94 25.02
N LEU A 135 16.14 2.63 25.32
CA LEU A 135 16.28 1.57 24.32
C LEU A 135 15.13 1.61 23.29
N PHE A 136 13.89 1.82 23.70
CA PHE A 136 12.76 1.97 22.77
C PHE A 136 12.99 3.13 21.80
N ALA A 137 13.38 4.30 22.32
CA ALA A 137 13.72 5.44 21.49
C ALA A 137 14.86 5.13 20.49
N TYR A 138 15.88 4.42 20.97
CA TYR A 138 16.99 3.98 20.13
C TYR A 138 16.55 3.04 19.01
N HIS A 139 15.66 2.06 19.32
CA HIS A 139 15.08 1.12 18.36
C HIS A 139 14.21 1.84 17.34
N ASN A 140 13.27 2.69 17.78
CA ASN A 140 12.39 3.45 16.88
C ASN A 140 13.17 4.32 15.91
N ARG A 141 14.26 4.98 16.36
CA ARG A 141 15.14 5.78 15.47
C ARG A 141 15.89 4.95 14.41
N ARG A 142 15.93 3.62 14.57
CA ARG A 142 16.58 2.67 13.64
C ARG A 142 15.60 1.74 12.96
N ASN A 143 14.31 1.94 13.18
CA ASN A 143 13.25 1.05 12.73
C ASN A 143 13.45 -0.42 13.19
N PHE A 144 14.13 -0.61 14.32
CA PHE A 144 14.11 -1.90 15.00
C PHE A 144 12.81 -2.01 15.78
N ALA A 145 12.09 -3.11 15.63
CA ALA A 145 10.81 -3.24 16.33
C ALA A 145 10.98 -3.14 17.86
N ALA A 146 10.06 -2.41 18.46
CA ALA A 146 9.87 -2.31 19.89
C ALA A 146 8.37 -2.48 20.20
N PRO A 147 7.96 -2.77 21.44
CA PRO A 147 6.53 -2.93 21.76
C PRO A 147 5.66 -1.69 21.53
N MET A 148 6.26 -0.53 21.37
CA MET A 148 5.60 0.72 20.99
C MET A 148 6.38 1.35 19.85
N ASP A 149 5.66 1.83 18.85
CA ASP A 149 6.21 2.57 17.71
C ASP A 149 5.58 3.96 17.62
N LEU A 150 6.08 4.79 16.71
CA LEU A 150 5.56 6.13 16.48
C LEU A 150 5.43 6.45 15.00
N GLY A 151 4.43 7.28 14.69
CA GLY A 151 4.26 7.95 13.40
C GLY A 151 4.28 9.47 13.57
N ILE A 152 4.64 10.16 12.51
CA ILE A 152 4.49 11.62 12.39
C ILE A 152 3.55 11.88 11.22
N HIS A 153 2.43 12.52 11.49
CA HIS A 153 1.43 12.86 10.48
C HIS A 153 0.73 14.16 10.87
N GLN A 154 -0.18 14.67 10.04
CA GLN A 154 -1.01 15.79 10.41
C GLN A 154 -1.95 15.39 11.55
N ASP A 155 -2.18 16.30 12.51
CA ASP A 155 -3.21 16.08 13.53
C ASP A 155 -4.58 15.93 12.86
N ASN A 156 -5.22 14.77 13.04
CA ASN A 156 -6.49 14.46 12.39
C ASN A 156 -7.61 15.48 12.71
N LYS A 157 -7.49 16.30 13.76
CA LYS A 157 -8.44 17.38 14.10
C LYS A 157 -7.90 18.79 13.89
N ASP A 158 -6.63 18.93 13.50
CA ASP A 158 -5.99 20.18 13.11
C ASP A 158 -4.94 19.88 12.03
N SER A 159 -5.40 19.62 10.81
CA SER A 159 -4.57 19.22 9.65
C SER A 159 -3.49 20.25 9.27
N THR A 160 -3.42 21.40 9.97
CA THR A 160 -2.39 22.41 9.79
C THR A 160 -1.10 22.15 10.59
N LYS A 161 -1.08 21.10 11.42
CA LYS A 161 0.03 20.77 12.31
C LYS A 161 0.44 19.33 12.17
N TYR A 162 1.73 19.07 12.30
CA TYR A 162 2.26 17.73 12.51
C TYR A 162 2.16 17.32 13.98
N VAL A 163 1.87 16.04 14.22
CA VAL A 163 1.75 15.45 15.55
C VAL A 163 2.51 14.11 15.61
N VAL A 164 2.91 13.74 16.82
CA VAL A 164 3.41 12.39 17.12
C VAL A 164 2.22 11.50 17.47
N ASP A 165 2.13 10.33 16.86
CA ASP A 165 1.17 9.28 17.22
C ASP A 165 1.91 8.06 17.74
N PHE A 166 1.59 7.58 18.95
CA PHE A 166 2.11 6.34 19.50
C PHE A 166 1.16 5.19 19.22
N VAL A 167 1.71 4.12 18.63
CA VAL A 167 0.96 2.98 18.14
C VAL A 167 1.47 1.66 18.72
N GLN A 168 0.57 0.66 18.80
CA GLN A 168 0.92 -0.71 19.15
C GLN A 168 1.88 -1.32 18.13
N SER A 169 2.88 -2.07 18.60
CA SER A 169 3.90 -2.70 17.76
C SER A 169 4.56 -3.90 18.47
N GLY A 170 5.64 -4.45 17.91
CA GLY A 170 6.52 -5.41 18.58
C GLY A 170 6.28 -6.87 18.24
N LEU A 171 5.45 -7.20 17.25
CA LEU A 171 5.27 -8.56 16.78
C LEU A 171 6.26 -8.89 15.64
N GLY A 172 6.73 -10.11 15.59
CA GLY A 172 7.59 -10.61 14.51
C GLY A 172 6.81 -11.19 13.33
N MET A 173 5.55 -11.53 13.51
CA MET A 173 4.62 -11.95 12.45
C MET A 173 3.61 -10.84 12.10
N PRO A 174 2.96 -10.92 10.93
CA PRO A 174 2.19 -9.79 10.37
C PRO A 174 0.98 -9.36 11.18
N ASP A 175 0.36 -10.25 11.97
CA ASP A 175 -0.84 -9.94 12.73
C ASP A 175 -0.91 -10.76 14.02
N ARG A 176 -1.64 -10.24 15.04
CA ARG A 176 -1.92 -10.91 16.30
C ARG A 176 -2.55 -12.30 16.12
N ASP A 177 -3.32 -12.50 15.08
CA ASP A 177 -4.04 -13.74 14.81
C ASP A 177 -3.10 -14.94 14.65
N TYR A 178 -1.89 -14.75 14.12
CA TYR A 178 -0.86 -15.80 14.03
C TYR A 178 -0.42 -16.35 15.38
N TYR A 179 -0.55 -15.57 16.46
CA TYR A 179 -0.22 -15.98 17.84
C TYR A 179 -1.42 -16.55 18.58
N LEU A 180 -2.64 -16.11 18.23
CA LEU A 180 -3.83 -16.33 19.05
C LEU A 180 -4.76 -17.43 18.52
N LYS A 181 -4.82 -17.67 17.21
CA LYS A 181 -5.69 -18.69 16.59
C LYS A 181 -5.05 -20.09 16.63
N LYS A 182 -4.95 -20.65 17.82
CA LYS A 182 -4.30 -21.98 18.07
C LYS A 182 -5.10 -23.17 17.55
N ASP A 183 -6.39 -23.00 17.32
CA ASP A 183 -7.32 -23.97 16.73
C ASP A 183 -7.26 -24.00 15.20
N ASP A 184 -6.63 -23.01 14.57
CA ASP A 184 -6.30 -23.01 13.16
C ASP A 184 -4.97 -23.75 12.95
N ALA A 185 -5.02 -24.91 12.30
CA ALA A 185 -3.85 -25.78 12.12
C ALA A 185 -2.72 -25.10 11.32
N LYS A 186 -3.07 -24.25 10.32
CA LYS A 186 -2.07 -23.54 9.51
C LYS A 186 -1.42 -22.39 10.30
N MET A 187 -2.19 -21.68 11.12
CA MET A 187 -1.65 -20.66 12.00
C MET A 187 -0.75 -21.27 13.08
N ALA A 188 -1.16 -22.39 13.67
CA ALA A 188 -0.36 -23.13 14.66
C ALA A 188 0.95 -23.65 14.06
N GLU A 189 0.92 -24.21 12.84
CA GLU A 189 2.12 -24.65 12.10
C GLU A 189 3.04 -23.46 11.81
N THR A 190 2.49 -22.34 11.36
CA THR A 190 3.25 -21.11 11.06
C THR A 190 3.93 -20.58 12.32
N LEU A 191 3.24 -20.56 13.47
CA LEU A 191 3.81 -20.15 14.75
C LEU A 191 4.98 -21.06 15.17
N ALA A 192 4.84 -22.38 15.00
CA ALA A 192 5.92 -23.34 15.31
C ALA A 192 7.14 -23.12 14.41
N LYS A 193 6.94 -22.90 13.10
CA LYS A 193 8.03 -22.58 12.17
C LYS A 193 8.67 -21.22 12.47
N TYR A 194 7.88 -20.24 12.89
CA TYR A 194 8.40 -18.96 13.38
C TYR A 194 9.35 -19.15 14.55
N GLN A 195 8.95 -19.92 15.58
CA GLN A 195 9.81 -20.19 16.71
C GLN A 195 11.12 -20.88 16.30
N ALA A 196 11.06 -21.87 15.39
CA ALA A 196 12.25 -22.52 14.86
C ALA A 196 13.17 -21.55 14.09
N THR A 197 12.59 -20.59 13.36
CA THR A 197 13.34 -19.55 12.65
C THR A 197 14.04 -18.61 13.62
N VAL A 198 13.35 -18.18 14.69
CA VAL A 198 13.94 -17.36 15.77
C VAL A 198 15.12 -18.10 16.41
N GLU A 199 14.95 -19.37 16.76
CA GLU A 199 16.00 -20.21 17.32
C GLU A 199 17.23 -20.28 16.40
N LYS A 200 17.00 -20.60 15.12
CA LYS A 200 18.09 -20.70 14.14
C LYS A 200 18.86 -19.40 13.97
N MET A 201 18.16 -18.25 13.87
CA MET A 201 18.81 -16.96 13.71
C MET A 201 19.56 -16.51 14.97
N LEU A 202 19.03 -16.78 16.16
CA LEU A 202 19.74 -16.54 17.42
C LEU A 202 21.02 -17.37 17.50
N ALA A 203 20.96 -18.65 17.14
CA ALA A 203 22.14 -19.53 17.10
C ALA A 203 23.19 -19.02 16.08
N LEU A 204 22.79 -18.58 14.88
CA LEU A 204 23.67 -17.96 13.91
C LEU A 204 24.33 -16.68 14.45
N ALA A 205 23.66 -15.96 15.35
CA ALA A 205 24.19 -14.77 16.01
C ALA A 205 25.09 -15.10 17.23
N GLY A 206 25.27 -16.38 17.55
CA GLY A 206 26.13 -16.83 18.64
C GLY A 206 25.43 -16.96 19.99
N ASP A 207 24.10 -16.98 20.05
CA ASP A 207 23.35 -17.19 21.29
C ASP A 207 23.42 -18.67 21.73
N ALA A 208 24.12 -18.95 22.81
CA ALA A 208 24.26 -20.29 23.37
C ALA A 208 22.92 -20.85 23.92
N ASN A 209 21.94 -20.01 24.22
CA ASN A 209 20.64 -20.37 24.76
C ASN A 209 19.51 -20.22 23.72
N ALA A 210 19.83 -20.25 22.43
CA ALA A 210 18.92 -19.92 21.33
C ALA A 210 17.54 -20.59 21.43
N ALA A 211 17.47 -21.90 21.72
CA ALA A 211 16.20 -22.63 21.87
C ALA A 211 15.32 -22.11 23.01
N ALA A 212 15.92 -21.87 24.18
CA ALA A 212 15.20 -21.34 25.34
C ALA A 212 14.75 -19.90 25.10
N ASN A 213 15.62 -19.07 24.50
CA ASN A 213 15.34 -17.68 24.19
C ASN A 213 14.27 -17.56 23.09
N ALA A 214 14.28 -18.39 22.05
CA ALA A 214 13.23 -18.41 21.02
C ALA A 214 11.86 -18.71 21.62
N LYS A 215 11.77 -19.70 22.50
CA LYS A 215 10.52 -20.00 23.22
C LYS A 215 10.05 -18.83 24.09
N ALA A 216 10.96 -18.17 24.80
CA ALA A 216 10.65 -17.02 25.65
C ALA A 216 10.19 -15.81 24.81
N ILE A 217 10.83 -15.55 23.66
CA ILE A 217 10.47 -14.49 22.71
C ILE A 217 9.05 -14.72 22.19
N VAL A 218 8.74 -15.91 21.68
CA VAL A 218 7.40 -16.22 21.12
C VAL A 218 6.33 -16.13 22.21
N ALA A 219 6.64 -16.57 23.44
CA ALA A 219 5.74 -16.41 24.58
C ALA A 219 5.49 -14.92 24.92
N PHE A 220 6.52 -14.08 24.88
CA PHE A 220 6.40 -12.65 25.13
C PHE A 220 5.62 -11.95 24.00
N GLU A 221 5.92 -12.24 22.73
CA GLU A 221 5.16 -11.72 21.60
C GLU A 221 3.69 -12.16 21.61
N THR A 222 3.41 -13.39 22.08
CA THR A 222 2.03 -13.86 22.29
C THR A 222 1.30 -13.00 23.33
N ARG A 223 1.98 -12.60 24.41
CA ARG A 223 1.40 -11.67 25.40
C ARG A 223 1.18 -10.29 24.79
N ILE A 224 2.09 -9.78 23.98
CA ILE A 224 1.90 -8.52 23.22
C ILE A 224 0.68 -8.65 22.31
N ALA A 225 0.57 -9.75 21.52
CA ALA A 225 -0.54 -10.00 20.61
C ALA A 225 -1.91 -10.01 21.31
N GLN A 226 -1.98 -10.51 22.56
CA GLN A 226 -3.20 -10.46 23.38
C GLN A 226 -3.63 -9.04 23.72
N LEU A 227 -2.71 -8.09 23.79
CA LEU A 227 -2.97 -6.69 24.12
C LEU A 227 -3.34 -5.85 22.87
N HIS A 228 -2.91 -6.27 21.69
CA HIS A 228 -3.16 -5.55 20.45
C HIS A 228 -4.66 -5.44 20.15
N TRP A 229 -5.09 -4.31 19.65
CA TRP A 229 -6.38 -4.17 18.98
C TRP A 229 -6.42 -5.01 17.71
N SER A 230 -7.62 -5.43 17.32
CA SER A 230 -7.80 -6.13 16.04
C SER A 230 -7.59 -5.16 14.87
N LYS A 231 -7.22 -5.70 13.70
CA LYS A 231 -7.08 -4.92 12.47
C LYS A 231 -8.37 -4.19 12.05
N VAL A 232 -9.55 -4.73 12.40
CA VAL A 232 -10.82 -4.05 12.18
C VAL A 232 -10.95 -2.84 13.13
N ASP A 233 -10.59 -3.00 14.41
CA ASP A 233 -10.60 -1.88 15.36
C ASP A 233 -9.63 -0.76 14.98
N LEU A 234 -8.48 -1.11 14.40
CA LEU A 234 -7.47 -0.13 13.96
C LEU A 234 -7.96 0.76 12.80
N ARG A 235 -9.00 0.35 12.08
CA ARG A 235 -9.55 1.12 10.97
C ARG A 235 -10.38 2.32 11.39
N ASP A 236 -10.82 2.40 12.63
CA ASP A 236 -11.69 3.49 13.11
C ASP A 236 -10.84 4.72 13.52
N PRO A 237 -10.76 5.78 12.68
CA PRO A 237 -9.92 6.96 12.97
C PRO A 237 -10.45 7.77 14.16
N VAL A 238 -11.75 7.69 14.49
CA VAL A 238 -12.32 8.36 15.67
C VAL A 238 -11.90 7.65 16.94
N LYS A 239 -11.93 6.32 16.94
CA LYS A 239 -11.51 5.49 18.07
C LYS A 239 -9.99 5.60 18.32
N ALA A 240 -9.21 5.70 17.25
CA ALA A 240 -7.75 5.85 17.30
C ALA A 240 -7.31 7.28 17.71
N TYR A 241 -8.13 8.30 17.55
CA TYR A 241 -7.75 9.67 17.91
C TYR A 241 -7.89 9.95 19.41
N ASN A 242 -6.83 9.72 20.17
CA ASN A 242 -6.80 10.01 21.61
C ASN A 242 -5.67 11.01 21.90
N LYS A 243 -6.04 12.30 22.00
CA LYS A 243 -5.11 13.39 22.29
C LYS A 243 -4.71 13.40 23.76
N VAL A 244 -3.42 13.26 24.03
CA VAL A 244 -2.87 13.15 25.38
C VAL A 244 -1.81 14.23 25.57
N PRO A 245 -1.97 15.19 26.52
CA PRO A 245 -0.90 16.10 26.89
C PRO A 245 0.35 15.34 27.36
N VAL A 246 1.54 15.79 26.94
CA VAL A 246 2.81 15.13 27.32
C VAL A 246 2.93 14.98 28.83
N ALA A 247 2.51 15.97 29.61
CA ALA A 247 2.51 15.94 31.08
C ALA A 247 1.62 14.83 31.68
N LYS A 248 0.68 14.24 30.89
CA LYS A 248 -0.23 13.19 31.32
C LYS A 248 0.14 11.78 30.81
N LEU A 249 1.21 11.65 30.04
CA LEU A 249 1.65 10.34 29.55
C LEU A 249 1.93 9.35 30.69
N GLY A 250 2.40 9.81 31.85
CA GLY A 250 2.57 9.01 33.05
C GLY A 250 1.27 8.39 33.61
N GLU A 251 0.09 8.91 33.24
CA GLU A 251 -1.20 8.30 33.61
C GLU A 251 -1.49 7.02 32.80
N LEU A 252 -0.89 6.89 31.60
CA LEU A 252 -1.02 5.71 30.74
C LEU A 252 -0.01 4.61 31.11
N MET A 253 1.25 5.00 31.36
CA MET A 253 2.34 4.09 31.73
C MET A 253 3.11 4.69 32.90
N PRO A 254 2.66 4.50 34.17
CA PRO A 254 3.29 5.08 35.34
C PRO A 254 4.71 4.58 35.62
N GLY A 255 5.00 3.34 35.19
CA GLY A 255 6.32 2.71 35.35
C GLY A 255 7.34 3.09 34.26
N TYR A 256 6.92 3.89 33.25
CA TYR A 256 7.74 4.20 32.08
C TYR A 256 8.28 5.63 32.13
N ASP A 257 9.60 5.79 32.00
CA ASP A 257 10.24 7.12 31.97
C ASP A 257 10.04 7.77 30.60
N TRP A 258 8.93 8.49 30.45
CA TRP A 258 8.61 9.24 29.23
C TRP A 258 9.64 10.32 28.90
N ASN A 259 10.29 10.93 29.90
CA ASN A 259 11.33 11.93 29.63
C ASN A 259 12.55 11.29 28.96
N ALA A 260 12.99 10.11 29.44
CA ALA A 260 14.08 9.38 28.81
C ALA A 260 13.73 8.98 27.38
N TYR A 261 12.49 8.55 27.13
CA TYR A 261 12.03 8.19 25.78
C TYR A 261 11.97 9.40 24.82
N LEU A 262 11.30 10.48 25.22
CA LEU A 262 11.14 11.68 24.38
C LEU A 262 12.49 12.38 24.11
N ASN A 263 13.40 12.39 25.10
CA ASN A 263 14.77 12.86 24.91
C ASN A 263 15.55 11.97 23.94
N GLY A 264 15.42 10.65 24.06
CA GLY A 264 16.05 9.70 23.14
C GLY A 264 15.59 9.84 21.70
N LEU A 265 14.33 10.21 21.48
CA LEU A 265 13.79 10.57 20.17
C LEU A 265 14.22 11.96 19.70
N GLY A 266 14.66 12.84 20.59
CA GLY A 266 14.98 14.23 20.28
C GLY A 266 13.76 15.14 20.09
N ILE A 267 12.62 14.80 20.71
CA ILE A 267 11.35 15.54 20.62
C ILE A 267 10.89 16.16 21.94
N ALA A 268 11.63 15.93 23.03
CA ALA A 268 11.35 16.58 24.31
C ALA A 268 11.31 18.10 24.17
N GLY A 269 10.23 18.73 24.64
CA GLY A 269 10.00 20.16 24.54
C GLY A 269 9.59 20.67 23.14
N LYS A 270 9.47 19.78 22.14
CA LYS A 270 8.99 20.16 20.79
C LYS A 270 7.48 19.93 20.62
N VAL A 271 6.87 19.13 21.48
CA VAL A 271 5.45 18.78 21.42
C VAL A 271 4.80 18.95 22.79
N ASP A 272 3.61 19.54 22.83
CA ASP A 272 2.82 19.74 24.06
C ASP A 272 1.88 18.55 24.30
N TYR A 273 1.53 17.85 23.26
CA TYR A 273 0.67 16.67 23.26
C TYR A 273 1.07 15.68 22.17
N VAL A 274 0.58 14.48 22.29
CA VAL A 274 0.70 13.39 21.30
C VAL A 274 -0.69 12.79 21.06
N ILE A 275 -0.84 12.06 19.98
CA ILE A 275 -1.95 11.12 19.81
C ILE A 275 -1.48 9.77 20.36
N VAL A 276 -2.37 9.03 20.97
CA VAL A 276 -2.16 7.64 21.39
C VAL A 276 -3.26 6.83 20.74
N SER A 277 -2.93 6.14 19.67
CA SER A 277 -3.91 5.41 18.89
C SER A 277 -4.60 4.30 19.69
N GLN A 278 -3.88 3.60 20.58
CA GLN A 278 -4.41 2.51 21.40
C GLN A 278 -4.11 2.72 22.89
N PRO A 279 -4.84 3.58 23.64
CA PRO A 279 -4.56 3.86 25.04
C PRO A 279 -4.64 2.63 25.95
N SER A 280 -5.56 1.69 25.68
CA SER A 280 -5.69 0.46 26.45
C SER A 280 -4.48 -0.45 26.29
N TYR A 281 -3.86 -0.45 25.11
CA TYR A 281 -2.62 -1.18 24.85
C TYR A 281 -1.48 -0.64 25.70
N LEU A 282 -1.23 0.69 25.69
CA LEU A 282 -0.14 1.28 26.47
C LEU A 282 -0.29 1.01 27.97
N LYS A 283 -1.51 1.13 28.52
CA LYS A 283 -1.77 0.80 29.93
C LYS A 283 -1.44 -0.67 30.27
N ALA A 284 -1.77 -1.58 29.37
CA ALA A 284 -1.49 -2.99 29.55
C ALA A 284 -0.01 -3.33 29.31
N LEU A 285 0.64 -2.61 28.39
CA LEU A 285 2.06 -2.74 28.09
C LEU A 285 2.93 -2.37 29.31
N ASP A 286 2.58 -1.31 30.05
CA ASP A 286 3.28 -0.92 31.28
C ASP A 286 3.37 -2.08 32.27
N LYS A 287 2.24 -2.74 32.52
CA LYS A 287 2.17 -3.93 33.38
C LYS A 287 2.97 -5.10 32.79
N LEU A 288 2.84 -5.36 31.49
CA LEU A 288 3.57 -6.43 30.81
C LEU A 288 5.09 -6.27 30.96
N LEU A 289 5.61 -5.06 30.77
CA LEU A 289 7.04 -4.75 30.92
C LEU A 289 7.49 -4.90 32.39
N ALA A 290 6.68 -4.44 33.33
CA ALA A 290 6.97 -4.58 34.75
C ALA A 290 7.09 -6.05 35.19
N GLU A 291 6.20 -6.91 34.71
CA GLU A 291 6.16 -8.35 35.07
C GLU A 291 7.21 -9.19 34.30
N THR A 292 7.64 -8.77 33.09
CA THR A 292 8.55 -9.58 32.28
C THR A 292 10.00 -9.44 32.77
N PRO A 293 10.72 -10.54 33.04
CA PRO A 293 12.12 -10.48 33.43
C PRO A 293 13.02 -9.84 32.37
N LEU A 294 14.09 -9.16 32.79
CA LEU A 294 15.05 -8.53 31.87
C LEU A 294 15.75 -9.58 30.98
N GLU A 295 15.94 -10.78 31.50
CA GLU A 295 16.49 -11.95 30.81
C GLU A 295 15.62 -12.41 29.62
N THR A 296 14.32 -12.12 29.62
CA THR A 296 13.40 -12.33 28.50
C THR A 296 13.42 -11.15 27.54
N LEU A 297 13.50 -9.92 28.06
CA LEU A 297 13.48 -8.70 27.24
C LEU A 297 14.76 -8.54 26.42
N LYS A 298 15.93 -8.87 26.94
CA LYS A 298 17.19 -8.79 26.19
C LYS A 298 17.17 -9.64 24.92
N PRO A 299 16.90 -10.95 24.94
CA PRO A 299 16.83 -11.72 23.69
C PRO A 299 15.71 -11.27 22.75
N TYR A 300 14.59 -10.76 23.25
CA TYR A 300 13.55 -10.18 22.41
C TYR A 300 14.05 -8.95 21.62
N PHE A 301 14.75 -8.02 22.25
CA PHE A 301 15.32 -6.87 21.54
C PHE A 301 16.45 -7.30 20.61
N ALA A 302 17.31 -8.24 21.02
CA ALA A 302 18.34 -8.81 20.15
C ALA A 302 17.72 -9.48 18.91
N TRP A 303 16.64 -10.23 19.06
CA TRP A 303 15.89 -10.81 17.96
C TRP A 303 15.40 -9.75 16.96
N ASN A 304 14.86 -8.62 17.42
CA ASN A 304 14.38 -7.57 16.54
C ASN A 304 15.51 -6.88 15.77
N VAL A 305 16.70 -6.74 16.35
CA VAL A 305 17.91 -6.30 15.63
C VAL A 305 18.32 -7.33 14.57
N ILE A 306 18.40 -8.60 14.92
CA ILE A 306 18.77 -9.69 14.02
C ILE A 306 17.79 -9.77 12.85
N ARG A 307 16.48 -9.81 13.14
CA ARG A 307 15.42 -9.90 12.14
C ARG A 307 15.47 -8.75 11.13
N HIS A 308 15.65 -7.52 11.61
CA HIS A 308 15.73 -6.34 10.76
C HIS A 308 16.93 -6.41 9.80
N ASN A 309 18.06 -6.90 10.28
CA ASN A 309 19.31 -6.93 9.52
C ASN A 309 19.52 -8.22 8.72
N ALA A 310 18.75 -9.27 8.98
CA ALA A 310 18.93 -10.58 8.34
C ALA A 310 19.02 -10.56 6.80
N PRO A 311 18.26 -9.73 6.05
CA PRO A 311 18.39 -9.62 4.60
C PRO A 311 19.71 -9.02 4.12
N TYR A 312 20.48 -8.37 5.00
CA TYR A 312 21.70 -7.61 4.71
C TYR A 312 22.97 -8.23 5.31
N LEU A 313 22.83 -9.39 5.96
CA LEU A 313 23.95 -10.14 6.53
C LEU A 313 24.45 -11.22 5.56
N TYR A 314 25.29 -12.13 6.05
CA TYR A 314 25.80 -13.23 5.24
C TYR A 314 24.73 -14.28 4.91
N GLN A 315 25.03 -15.16 3.94
CA GLN A 315 24.04 -15.99 3.24
C GLN A 315 23.14 -16.82 4.18
N ALA A 316 23.68 -17.36 5.27
CA ALA A 316 22.86 -18.18 6.18
C ALA A 316 21.71 -17.42 6.84
N PHE A 317 21.86 -16.10 7.14
CA PHE A 317 20.77 -15.26 7.61
C PHE A 317 19.75 -14.95 6.52
N VAL A 318 20.24 -14.62 5.33
CA VAL A 318 19.42 -14.30 4.16
C VAL A 318 18.52 -15.50 3.81
N GLU A 319 19.09 -16.71 3.75
CA GLU A 319 18.34 -17.93 3.49
C GLU A 319 17.34 -18.25 4.59
N THR A 320 17.74 -18.13 5.86
CA THR A 320 16.84 -18.39 6.99
C THR A 320 15.67 -17.40 6.99
N ASN A 321 15.93 -16.14 6.66
CA ASN A 321 14.88 -15.12 6.52
C ASN A 321 13.93 -15.46 5.37
N PHE A 322 14.45 -15.87 4.22
CA PHE A 322 13.64 -16.26 3.08
C PHE A 322 12.78 -17.51 3.35
N GLU A 323 13.31 -18.54 3.97
CA GLU A 323 12.56 -19.78 4.28
C GLU A 323 11.31 -19.51 5.12
N PHE A 324 11.35 -18.52 6.00
CA PHE A 324 10.17 -18.17 6.78
C PHE A 324 9.32 -17.07 6.11
N TYR A 325 9.87 -15.88 5.88
CA TYR A 325 9.08 -14.74 5.41
C TYR A 325 8.74 -14.81 3.92
N GLY A 326 9.65 -15.31 3.09
CA GLY A 326 9.43 -15.48 1.66
C GLY A 326 8.60 -16.73 1.33
N LYS A 327 8.98 -17.86 1.89
CA LYS A 327 8.43 -19.17 1.52
C LYS A 327 7.23 -19.57 2.39
N GLN A 328 7.39 -19.62 3.72
CA GLN A 328 6.31 -20.06 4.61
C GLN A 328 5.13 -19.06 4.64
N LEU A 329 5.40 -17.78 4.80
CA LEU A 329 4.37 -16.73 4.85
C LEU A 329 3.96 -16.22 3.47
N GLY A 330 4.89 -16.09 2.54
CA GLY A 330 4.66 -15.54 1.21
C GLY A 330 4.28 -16.59 0.17
N GLY A 331 4.71 -17.84 0.35
CA GLY A 331 4.46 -18.94 -0.61
C GLY A 331 5.41 -18.96 -1.81
N ALA A 332 6.38 -18.05 -1.94
CA ALA A 332 7.42 -18.11 -2.96
C ALA A 332 8.25 -19.41 -2.79
N THR A 333 8.64 -20.04 -3.88
CA THR A 333 9.40 -21.30 -3.84
C THR A 333 10.90 -21.09 -3.98
N GLU A 334 11.31 -19.97 -4.57
CA GLU A 334 12.70 -19.56 -4.76
C GLU A 334 12.91 -18.12 -4.30
N MET A 335 14.13 -17.82 -3.88
CA MET A 335 14.51 -16.45 -3.51
C MET A 335 14.71 -15.58 -4.77
N ARG A 336 14.28 -14.35 -4.73
CA ARG A 336 14.55 -13.39 -5.80
C ARG A 336 16.06 -13.25 -6.04
N PRO A 337 16.53 -13.17 -7.31
CA PRO A 337 17.92 -12.94 -7.65
C PRO A 337 18.52 -11.77 -6.87
N ARG A 338 19.81 -11.89 -6.52
CA ARG A 338 20.46 -10.86 -5.68
C ARG A 338 20.35 -9.46 -6.25
N TRP A 339 20.53 -9.31 -7.57
CA TRP A 339 20.42 -8.00 -8.21
C TRP A 339 19.05 -7.35 -8.01
N LYS A 340 17.93 -8.12 -8.08
CA LYS A 340 16.59 -7.60 -7.81
C LYS A 340 16.43 -7.17 -6.35
N ARG A 341 16.99 -7.95 -5.41
CA ARG A 341 17.00 -7.58 -3.99
C ARG A 341 17.84 -6.34 -3.74
N GLY A 342 18.96 -6.20 -4.47
CA GLY A 342 19.83 -5.02 -4.44
C GLY A 342 19.14 -3.77 -4.98
N VAL A 343 18.41 -3.90 -6.10
CA VAL A 343 17.58 -2.81 -6.65
C VAL A 343 16.58 -2.36 -5.57
N SER A 344 15.79 -3.29 -5.00
CA SER A 344 14.81 -2.93 -3.97
C SER A 344 15.43 -2.26 -2.75
N ALA A 345 16.55 -2.79 -2.23
CA ALA A 345 17.24 -2.18 -1.09
C ALA A 345 17.79 -0.76 -1.40
N THR A 346 18.23 -0.53 -2.64
CA THR A 346 18.69 0.80 -3.07
C THR A 346 17.53 1.77 -3.23
N GLU A 347 16.39 1.31 -3.71
CA GLU A 347 15.14 2.09 -3.77
C GLU A 347 14.64 2.47 -2.38
N ASP A 348 14.66 1.56 -1.42
CA ASP A 348 14.28 1.84 -0.03
C ASP A 348 15.13 2.97 0.58
N ALA A 349 16.42 3.01 0.24
CA ALA A 349 17.34 4.01 0.76
C ALA A 349 17.32 5.35 0.00
N LEU A 350 17.17 5.33 -1.35
CA LEU A 350 17.46 6.44 -2.26
C LEU A 350 16.37 6.59 -3.35
N GLY A 351 15.14 6.15 -3.07
CA GLY A 351 14.08 5.98 -4.05
C GLY A 351 13.73 7.23 -4.87
N GLU A 352 13.70 8.43 -4.27
CA GLU A 352 13.41 9.64 -5.05
C GLU A 352 14.58 10.08 -5.95
N SER A 353 15.83 9.81 -5.57
CA SER A 353 16.97 10.06 -6.47
C SER A 353 16.93 9.14 -7.69
N ILE A 354 16.57 7.87 -7.51
CA ILE A 354 16.33 6.92 -8.61
C ILE A 354 15.11 7.35 -9.43
N GLY A 355 14.01 7.70 -8.74
CA GLY A 355 12.75 8.14 -9.37
C GLY A 355 12.90 9.36 -10.26
N LYS A 356 13.77 10.29 -9.91
CA LYS A 356 14.08 11.45 -10.75
C LYS A 356 14.63 11.04 -12.12
N VAL A 357 15.60 10.13 -12.14
CA VAL A 357 16.17 9.61 -13.39
C VAL A 357 15.16 8.75 -14.14
N TYR A 358 14.36 7.95 -13.42
CA TYR A 358 13.31 7.11 -14.00
C TYR A 358 12.29 7.93 -14.79
N VAL A 359 11.77 9.03 -14.24
CA VAL A 359 10.76 9.83 -14.96
C VAL A 359 11.35 10.59 -16.13
N GLU A 360 12.60 11.04 -16.04
CA GLU A 360 13.29 11.68 -17.17
C GLU A 360 13.43 10.74 -18.37
N GLN A 361 13.59 9.44 -18.14
CA GLN A 361 13.80 8.44 -19.19
C GLN A 361 12.53 7.72 -19.63
N HIS A 362 11.56 7.51 -18.74
CA HIS A 362 10.46 6.56 -18.92
C HIS A 362 9.04 7.16 -18.80
N PHE A 363 8.89 8.45 -18.47
CA PHE A 363 7.57 9.05 -18.32
C PHE A 363 7.36 10.23 -19.30
N PRO A 364 6.68 10.00 -20.46
CA PRO A 364 6.41 11.05 -21.42
C PRO A 364 5.45 12.12 -20.89
N ALA A 365 5.74 13.41 -21.18
CA ALA A 365 4.88 14.53 -20.77
C ALA A 365 3.43 14.41 -21.30
N ALA A 366 3.24 13.80 -22.46
CA ALA A 366 1.92 13.54 -23.06
C ALA A 366 1.05 12.64 -22.16
N ASN A 367 1.64 11.67 -21.47
CA ASN A 367 0.91 10.80 -20.56
C ASN A 367 0.37 11.60 -19.37
N LYS A 368 1.15 12.53 -18.82
CA LYS A 368 0.71 13.40 -17.73
C LYS A 368 -0.51 14.24 -18.15
N ALA A 369 -0.45 14.92 -19.29
CA ALA A 369 -1.55 15.74 -19.80
C ALA A 369 -2.84 14.91 -20.02
N ARG A 370 -2.72 13.70 -20.55
CA ARG A 370 -3.87 12.81 -20.75
C ARG A 370 -4.48 12.34 -19.44
N MET A 371 -3.65 12.07 -18.44
CA MET A 371 -4.10 11.73 -17.10
C MET A 371 -4.82 12.89 -16.42
N GLU A 372 -4.33 14.12 -16.56
CA GLU A 372 -4.99 15.33 -16.04
C GLU A 372 -6.41 15.48 -16.62
N GLU A 373 -6.59 15.16 -17.90
CA GLU A 373 -7.92 15.15 -18.53
C GLU A 373 -8.83 14.08 -17.93
N LEU A 374 -8.34 12.84 -17.75
CA LEU A 374 -9.10 11.76 -17.12
C LEU A 374 -9.53 12.14 -15.70
N VAL A 375 -8.62 12.63 -14.87
CA VAL A 375 -8.92 13.09 -13.50
C VAL A 375 -10.00 14.17 -13.49
N LYS A 376 -9.89 15.17 -14.37
CA LYS A 376 -10.90 16.23 -14.51
C LYS A 376 -12.28 15.66 -14.85
N ASN A 377 -12.36 14.70 -15.77
CA ASN A 377 -13.61 14.08 -16.19
C ASN A 377 -14.22 13.23 -15.06
N LEU A 378 -13.40 12.53 -14.28
CA LEU A 378 -13.87 11.76 -13.14
C LEU A 378 -14.38 12.66 -11.99
N LEU A 379 -13.68 13.75 -11.67
CA LEU A 379 -14.15 14.74 -10.69
C LEU A 379 -15.48 15.37 -11.13
N ALA A 380 -15.67 15.66 -12.43
CA ALA A 380 -16.92 16.17 -12.96
C ALA A 380 -18.05 15.12 -12.85
N ALA A 381 -17.78 13.87 -13.18
CA ALA A 381 -18.73 12.76 -13.04
C ALA A 381 -19.10 12.51 -11.56
N TYR A 382 -18.14 12.64 -10.65
CA TYR A 382 -18.38 12.49 -9.20
C TYR A 382 -19.28 13.61 -8.69
N ARG A 383 -19.04 14.86 -9.10
CA ARG A 383 -19.87 16.03 -8.77
C ARG A 383 -21.33 15.80 -9.20
N ASP A 384 -21.55 15.42 -10.47
CA ASP A 384 -22.88 15.13 -11.02
C ASP A 384 -23.54 13.97 -10.25
N SER A 385 -22.78 12.95 -9.87
CA SER A 385 -23.30 11.83 -9.10
C SER A 385 -23.79 12.25 -7.72
N ILE A 386 -22.98 13.01 -6.96
CA ILE A 386 -23.38 13.52 -5.63
C ILE A 386 -24.70 14.30 -5.71
N ASP A 387 -24.85 15.19 -6.71
CA ASP A 387 -26.06 16.02 -6.88
C ASP A 387 -27.31 15.17 -7.10
N LYS A 388 -27.17 14.03 -7.77
CA LYS A 388 -28.27 13.14 -8.12
C LYS A 388 -28.58 12.04 -7.10
N LEU A 389 -27.78 11.90 -6.01
CA LEU A 389 -27.99 10.86 -5.00
C LEU A 389 -29.37 11.00 -4.32
N PRO A 390 -30.26 10.01 -4.40
CA PRO A 390 -31.61 10.14 -3.85
C PRO A 390 -31.67 9.96 -2.32
N TRP A 391 -30.66 9.30 -1.73
CA TRP A 391 -30.64 8.94 -0.33
C TRP A 391 -29.97 9.99 0.58
N MET A 392 -29.28 10.98 0.00
CA MET A 392 -28.50 12.00 0.69
C MET A 392 -29.25 13.34 0.71
N SER A 393 -29.31 14.01 1.85
CA SER A 393 -29.91 15.33 2.03
C SER A 393 -29.08 16.42 1.36
N ALA A 394 -29.70 17.56 1.03
CA ALA A 394 -29.03 18.72 0.44
C ALA A 394 -27.88 19.24 1.33
N LYS A 395 -28.01 19.15 2.66
CA LYS A 395 -26.97 19.57 3.60
C LYS A 395 -25.71 18.72 3.41
N THR A 396 -25.84 17.41 3.46
CA THR A 396 -24.70 16.48 3.31
C THR A 396 -24.12 16.53 1.91
N LYS A 397 -24.94 16.67 0.85
CA LYS A 397 -24.47 16.90 -0.53
C LYS A 397 -23.57 18.13 -0.63
N LYS A 398 -23.93 19.25 0.02
CA LYS A 398 -23.12 20.47 0.00
C LYS A 398 -21.75 20.25 0.64
N GLU A 399 -21.68 19.55 1.76
CA GLU A 399 -20.39 19.20 2.40
C GLU A 399 -19.56 18.30 1.49
N ALA A 400 -20.15 17.25 0.89
CA ALA A 400 -19.49 16.35 -0.04
C ALA A 400 -18.96 17.11 -1.27
N GLN A 401 -19.73 18.02 -1.86
CA GLN A 401 -19.31 18.88 -2.95
C GLN A 401 -18.15 19.81 -2.55
N THR A 402 -18.21 20.37 -1.34
CA THR A 402 -17.12 21.19 -0.81
C THR A 402 -15.83 20.40 -0.66
N LYS A 403 -15.92 19.16 -0.16
CA LYS A 403 -14.77 18.26 -0.06
C LYS A 403 -14.22 17.91 -1.44
N LEU A 404 -15.08 17.49 -2.38
CA LEU A 404 -14.69 17.15 -3.74
C LEU A 404 -13.98 18.31 -4.46
N ALA A 405 -14.42 19.54 -4.24
CA ALA A 405 -13.83 20.74 -4.85
C ALA A 405 -12.41 21.05 -4.31
N LYS A 406 -12.02 20.46 -3.18
CA LYS A 406 -10.72 20.64 -2.52
C LYS A 406 -9.74 19.48 -2.79
N PHE A 407 -10.11 18.49 -3.58
CA PHE A 407 -9.19 17.42 -3.96
C PHE A 407 -7.99 17.99 -4.70
N THR A 408 -6.80 17.57 -4.30
CA THR A 408 -5.54 17.92 -4.96
C THR A 408 -5.01 16.70 -5.70
N PRO A 409 -5.05 16.67 -7.05
CA PRO A 409 -4.44 15.58 -7.82
C PRO A 409 -2.94 15.78 -7.97
N LYS A 410 -2.16 14.72 -7.81
CA LYS A 410 -0.72 14.63 -8.04
C LYS A 410 -0.44 13.52 -9.05
N ILE A 411 0.20 13.83 -10.17
CA ILE A 411 0.34 12.92 -11.31
C ILE A 411 1.79 12.82 -11.73
N GLY A 412 2.30 11.59 -11.82
CA GLY A 412 3.59 11.22 -12.36
C GLY A 412 4.72 11.32 -11.35
N TYR A 413 5.05 12.50 -10.88
CA TYR A 413 6.21 12.74 -10.01
C TYR A 413 6.09 14.05 -9.21
N PRO A 414 6.83 14.19 -8.09
CA PRO A 414 6.78 15.37 -7.24
C PRO A 414 7.40 16.61 -7.90
N ASN A 415 6.88 17.80 -7.57
CA ASN A 415 7.49 19.06 -8.01
C ASN A 415 8.81 19.37 -7.30
N LYS A 416 8.97 18.85 -6.08
CA LYS A 416 10.14 19.03 -5.23
C LYS A 416 10.71 17.68 -4.83
N TRP A 417 11.95 17.42 -5.22
CA TRP A 417 12.65 16.18 -4.91
C TRP A 417 13.27 16.22 -3.51
N ARG A 418 13.37 15.05 -2.89
CA ARG A 418 14.05 14.89 -1.61
C ARG A 418 15.54 15.17 -1.75
N ASP A 419 16.08 15.98 -0.83
CA ASP A 419 17.52 16.20 -0.71
C ASP A 419 18.14 15.11 0.18
N TYR A 420 19.06 14.34 -0.39
CA TYR A 420 19.83 13.32 0.30
C TYR A 420 21.24 13.80 0.71
N GLY A 421 21.50 15.11 0.68
CA GLY A 421 22.82 15.68 0.96
C GLY A 421 23.43 15.28 2.31
N ALA A 422 22.57 15.11 3.33
CA ALA A 422 23.00 14.68 4.67
C ALA A 422 23.21 13.16 4.82
N LEU A 423 22.78 12.35 3.84
CA LEU A 423 22.94 10.89 3.88
C LEU A 423 24.31 10.47 3.38
N THR A 424 25.10 9.85 4.26
CA THR A 424 26.40 9.26 3.93
C THR A 424 26.24 7.78 3.57
N ILE A 425 26.78 7.39 2.42
CA ILE A 425 26.83 5.99 1.96
C ILE A 425 28.32 5.59 1.81
N ASP A 426 28.64 4.43 2.37
CA ASP A 426 29.98 3.80 2.27
C ASP A 426 29.87 2.52 1.44
N ARG A 427 30.63 2.44 0.36
CA ARG A 427 30.68 1.29 -0.55
C ARG A 427 31.03 -0.04 0.14
N ASN A 428 31.65 0.01 1.30
CA ASN A 428 32.13 -1.18 2.03
C ASN A 428 31.33 -1.54 3.28
N ASP A 429 30.19 -0.85 3.53
CA ASP A 429 29.43 -0.98 4.79
C ASP A 429 27.93 -1.05 4.52
N LEU A 430 27.44 -2.23 4.07
CA LEU A 430 26.00 -2.40 3.74
C LEU A 430 25.09 -2.17 4.96
N VAL A 431 25.37 -2.84 6.08
CA VAL A 431 24.51 -2.74 7.29
C VAL A 431 24.52 -1.32 7.86
N GLY A 432 25.69 -0.66 7.85
CA GLY A 432 25.79 0.74 8.22
C GLY A 432 25.04 1.66 7.25
N ASN A 433 25.05 1.38 5.95
CA ASN A 433 24.29 2.15 4.96
C ASN A 433 22.77 2.04 5.21
N VAL A 434 22.27 0.83 5.43
CA VAL A 434 20.86 0.60 5.78
C VAL A 434 20.49 1.35 7.06
N THR A 435 21.32 1.27 8.09
CA THR A 435 21.10 1.98 9.36
C THR A 435 21.09 3.50 9.16
N ARG A 436 22.03 4.05 8.41
CA ARG A 436 22.11 5.50 8.13
C ARG A 436 20.93 5.99 7.29
N ALA A 437 20.54 5.22 6.26
CA ALA A 437 19.37 5.55 5.44
C ALA A 437 18.08 5.55 6.27
N THR A 438 17.89 4.55 7.13
CA THR A 438 16.75 4.46 8.05
C THR A 438 16.73 5.64 9.04
N GLN A 439 17.87 5.95 9.66
CA GLN A 439 17.98 7.08 10.58
C GLN A 439 17.73 8.41 9.87
N PHE A 440 18.21 8.57 8.65
CA PHE A 440 17.93 9.75 7.82
C PHE A 440 16.43 9.91 7.55
N ALA A 441 15.74 8.82 7.18
CA ALA A 441 14.30 8.84 6.94
C ALA A 441 13.52 9.18 8.23
N VAL A 442 13.83 8.52 9.35
CA VAL A 442 13.18 8.80 10.64
C VAL A 442 13.47 10.22 11.12
N GLN A 443 14.70 10.71 10.98
CA GLN A 443 15.04 12.09 11.38
C GLN A 443 14.27 13.11 10.55
N LYS A 444 14.10 12.87 9.24
CA LYS A 444 13.29 13.73 8.36
C LYS A 444 11.84 13.83 8.87
N GLU A 445 11.25 12.70 9.28
CA GLU A 445 9.90 12.70 9.86
C GLU A 445 9.84 13.49 11.17
N LEU A 446 10.78 13.27 12.10
CA LEU A 446 10.86 14.00 13.37
C LEU A 446 11.08 15.51 13.16
N ASP A 447 11.79 15.90 12.10
CA ASP A 447 12.06 17.28 11.77
C ASP A 447 10.84 18.05 11.20
N LYS A 448 9.75 17.37 10.89
CA LYS A 448 8.46 17.98 10.53
C LYS A 448 7.79 18.66 11.71
N LEU A 449 8.04 18.18 12.93
CA LEU A 449 7.41 18.72 14.14
C LEU A 449 7.71 20.22 14.30
N GLY A 450 6.64 21.01 14.48
CA GLY A 450 6.72 22.47 14.57
C GLY A 450 6.91 23.20 13.25
N LYS A 451 6.96 22.50 12.11
CA LYS A 451 7.02 23.10 10.77
C LYS A 451 5.63 23.18 10.12
N PRO A 452 5.44 24.06 9.14
CA PRO A 452 4.26 24.03 8.26
C PRO A 452 4.16 22.72 7.50
N ILE A 453 2.93 22.33 7.16
CA ILE A 453 2.66 21.13 6.35
C ILE A 453 3.29 21.29 4.96
N ASP A 454 4.11 20.33 4.56
CA ASP A 454 4.68 20.26 3.21
C ASP A 454 3.70 19.51 2.28
N ARG A 455 2.93 20.26 1.49
CA ARG A 455 1.97 19.70 0.55
C ARG A 455 2.61 19.18 -0.75
N ASP A 456 3.91 19.40 -0.98
CA ASP A 456 4.63 18.88 -2.14
C ASP A 456 5.17 17.45 -1.90
N GLU A 457 5.19 16.99 -0.65
CA GLU A 457 5.68 15.66 -0.29
C GLU A 457 4.80 14.56 -0.87
N TRP A 458 5.44 13.49 -1.35
CA TRP A 458 4.77 12.28 -1.84
C TRP A 458 5.02 11.11 -0.87
N GLY A 459 4.00 10.27 -0.68
CA GLY A 459 4.09 9.04 0.10
C GLY A 459 4.65 7.84 -0.68
N MET A 460 4.68 7.94 -2.03
CA MET A 460 5.23 6.91 -2.91
C MET A 460 6.23 7.54 -3.89
N THR A 461 7.22 6.76 -4.32
CA THR A 461 8.16 7.17 -5.35
C THR A 461 7.52 7.08 -6.75
N PRO A 462 8.00 7.83 -7.75
CA PRO A 462 7.45 7.78 -9.12
C PRO A 462 7.49 6.40 -9.79
N GLN A 463 8.43 5.54 -9.42
CA GLN A 463 8.58 4.19 -9.94
C GLN A 463 7.72 3.15 -9.16
N THR A 464 6.88 3.57 -8.24
CA THR A 464 5.94 2.69 -7.54
C THR A 464 4.75 2.35 -8.44
N VAL A 465 4.45 1.07 -8.63
CA VAL A 465 3.26 0.59 -9.37
C VAL A 465 2.08 0.55 -8.41
N ASN A 466 1.54 1.72 -8.09
CA ASN A 466 0.38 1.89 -7.22
C ASN A 466 -0.15 3.33 -7.32
N ALA A 467 -1.22 3.62 -6.55
CA ALA A 467 -1.79 4.95 -6.33
C ALA A 467 -2.23 5.06 -4.86
N TYR A 468 -2.59 6.26 -4.40
CA TYR A 468 -3.15 6.42 -3.06
C TYR A 468 -3.97 7.71 -2.89
N TYR A 469 -4.88 7.67 -1.91
CA TYR A 469 -5.55 8.84 -1.34
C TYR A 469 -4.99 9.15 0.04
N ASN A 470 -4.74 10.43 0.33
CA ASN A 470 -4.36 10.91 1.67
C ASN A 470 -5.49 11.76 2.26
N PRO A 471 -6.18 11.30 3.33
CA PRO A 471 -7.32 12.01 3.91
C PRO A 471 -6.96 13.34 4.58
N GLU A 472 -5.78 13.46 5.18
CA GLU A 472 -5.34 14.67 5.90
C GLU A 472 -4.91 15.79 4.94
N LEU A 473 -4.45 15.45 3.74
CA LEU A 473 -4.14 16.39 2.67
C LEU A 473 -5.26 16.54 1.65
N ASN A 474 -6.25 15.65 1.68
CA ASN A 474 -7.34 15.53 0.70
C ASN A 474 -6.79 15.47 -0.74
N GLU A 475 -5.83 14.58 -0.95
CA GLU A 475 -5.10 14.44 -2.21
C GLU A 475 -5.15 13.01 -2.77
N ILE A 476 -5.13 12.91 -4.10
CA ILE A 476 -5.02 11.67 -4.86
C ILE A 476 -3.71 11.66 -5.64
N VAL A 477 -2.96 10.58 -5.57
CA VAL A 477 -1.59 10.52 -6.10
C VAL A 477 -1.41 9.31 -7.00
N PHE A 478 -0.90 9.56 -8.22
CA PHE A 478 -0.68 8.55 -9.26
C PHE A 478 0.78 8.59 -9.71
N PRO A 479 1.66 7.73 -9.16
CA PRO A 479 3.04 7.60 -9.60
C PRO A 479 3.18 7.26 -11.09
N ALA A 480 4.29 7.66 -11.71
CA ALA A 480 4.52 7.45 -13.14
C ALA A 480 4.45 5.98 -13.56
N ALA A 481 4.91 5.06 -12.70
CA ALA A 481 5.02 3.64 -13.05
C ALA A 481 3.68 2.93 -13.25
N ILE A 482 2.58 3.37 -12.61
CA ILE A 482 1.25 2.78 -12.88
C ILE A 482 0.63 3.30 -14.18
N LEU A 483 1.13 4.42 -14.73
CA LEU A 483 0.61 5.08 -15.90
C LEU A 483 1.15 4.47 -17.21
N GLN A 484 1.07 3.14 -17.31
CA GLN A 484 1.54 2.31 -18.41
C GLN A 484 0.54 1.17 -18.69
N PRO A 485 0.59 0.54 -19.89
CA PRO A 485 -0.23 -0.63 -20.18
C PRO A 485 -0.04 -1.75 -19.14
N PRO A 486 -1.13 -2.44 -18.77
CA PRO A 486 -2.48 -2.34 -19.28
C PRO A 486 -3.39 -1.38 -18.49
N PHE A 487 -2.88 -0.62 -17.52
CA PHE A 487 -3.67 0.36 -16.76
C PHE A 487 -3.98 1.58 -17.63
N PHE A 488 -2.96 2.13 -18.28
CA PHE A 488 -3.06 3.29 -19.14
C PHE A 488 -2.25 3.11 -20.42
N ASP A 489 -2.92 3.28 -21.57
CA ASP A 489 -2.27 3.34 -22.87
C ASP A 489 -2.82 4.55 -23.64
N ALA A 490 -1.96 5.53 -23.91
CA ALA A 490 -2.34 6.75 -24.64
C ALA A 490 -2.84 6.46 -26.08
N ASN A 491 -2.53 5.28 -26.63
CA ASN A 491 -2.91 4.84 -27.97
C ASN A 491 -4.10 3.86 -27.96
N ALA A 492 -4.57 3.40 -26.80
CA ALA A 492 -5.71 2.50 -26.70
C ALA A 492 -7.04 3.25 -26.77
N ASP A 493 -8.12 2.47 -26.95
CA ASP A 493 -9.49 2.97 -26.87
C ASP A 493 -9.82 3.55 -25.49
N ASP A 494 -10.52 4.67 -25.48
CA ASP A 494 -10.91 5.35 -24.23
C ASP A 494 -11.76 4.47 -23.33
N ALA A 495 -12.61 3.60 -23.86
CA ALA A 495 -13.40 2.68 -23.04
C ALA A 495 -12.50 1.84 -22.13
N VAL A 496 -11.39 1.32 -22.66
CA VAL A 496 -10.45 0.50 -21.89
C VAL A 496 -9.67 1.34 -20.88
N ASN A 497 -9.20 2.53 -21.28
CA ASN A 497 -8.52 3.45 -20.35
C ASN A 497 -9.43 3.87 -19.19
N TYR A 498 -10.69 4.21 -19.45
CA TYR A 498 -11.65 4.51 -18.37
C TYR A 498 -11.99 3.29 -17.52
N GLY A 499 -12.05 2.08 -18.11
CA GLY A 499 -12.31 0.84 -17.39
C GLY A 499 -11.13 0.38 -16.51
N ALA A 500 -9.90 0.75 -16.88
CA ALA A 500 -8.69 0.41 -16.14
C ALA A 500 -8.22 1.59 -15.27
N ILE A 501 -7.34 2.48 -15.78
CA ILE A 501 -6.81 3.59 -14.97
C ILE A 501 -7.91 4.57 -14.53
N GLY A 502 -8.95 4.78 -15.32
CA GLY A 502 -10.09 5.61 -14.94
C GLY A 502 -10.80 5.05 -13.69
N ALA A 503 -10.97 3.73 -13.63
CA ALA A 503 -11.53 3.07 -12.46
C ALA A 503 -10.58 3.18 -11.23
N VAL A 504 -9.25 3.14 -11.41
CA VAL A 504 -8.27 3.40 -10.34
C VAL A 504 -8.38 4.86 -9.86
N ILE A 505 -8.48 5.83 -10.77
CA ILE A 505 -8.70 7.26 -10.39
C ILE A 505 -10.00 7.40 -9.59
N GLY A 506 -11.07 6.77 -10.06
CA GLY A 506 -12.37 6.74 -9.37
C GLY A 506 -12.28 6.10 -7.99
N HIS A 507 -11.49 5.03 -7.84
CA HIS A 507 -11.18 4.35 -6.58
C HIS A 507 -10.50 5.30 -5.60
N GLU A 508 -9.43 6.00 -6.00
CA GLU A 508 -8.73 6.94 -5.11
C GLU A 508 -9.62 8.13 -4.70
N ILE A 509 -10.40 8.68 -5.62
CA ILE A 509 -11.39 9.70 -5.26
C ILE A 509 -12.40 9.15 -4.26
N SER A 510 -12.85 7.89 -4.45
CA SER A 510 -13.85 7.25 -3.60
C SER A 510 -13.33 6.94 -2.18
N HIS A 511 -12.01 6.81 -1.99
CA HIS A 511 -11.43 6.75 -0.65
C HIS A 511 -11.68 8.02 0.16
N GLY A 512 -11.85 9.17 -0.47
CA GLY A 512 -12.32 10.38 0.22
C GLY A 512 -13.74 10.27 0.78
N PHE A 513 -14.51 9.27 0.34
CA PHE A 513 -15.90 9.07 0.64
C PHE A 513 -16.24 7.63 1.07
N ASP A 514 -15.24 6.81 1.40
CA ASP A 514 -15.41 5.48 1.98
C ASP A 514 -15.77 5.57 3.49
N ASP A 515 -15.76 4.45 4.20
CA ASP A 515 -16.12 4.38 5.62
C ASP A 515 -15.15 5.12 6.55
N GLN A 516 -13.92 5.36 6.11
CA GLN A 516 -12.90 6.13 6.84
C GLN A 516 -12.80 7.56 6.29
N GLY A 517 -12.59 7.74 5.00
CA GLY A 517 -12.43 9.05 4.38
C GLY A 517 -13.67 9.93 4.54
N ALA A 518 -14.88 9.35 4.57
CA ALA A 518 -16.12 10.08 4.83
C ALA A 518 -16.19 10.72 6.24
N GLN A 519 -15.26 10.40 7.13
CA GLN A 519 -15.13 11.03 8.45
C GLN A 519 -14.23 12.28 8.44
N TYR A 520 -13.52 12.54 7.34
CA TYR A 520 -12.70 13.73 7.14
C TYR A 520 -13.41 14.75 6.25
N ASP A 521 -13.28 16.02 6.58
CA ASP A 521 -13.77 17.11 5.73
C ASP A 521 -12.80 17.44 4.57
N GLY A 522 -13.13 18.44 3.77
CA GLY A 522 -12.31 18.84 2.63
C GLY A 522 -10.99 19.57 3.01
N ASP A 523 -10.81 19.95 4.27
CA ASP A 523 -9.56 20.51 4.79
C ASP A 523 -8.67 19.46 5.45
N GLY A 524 -9.10 18.19 5.43
CA GLY A 524 -8.37 17.07 6.01
C GLY A 524 -8.58 16.90 7.52
N ASN A 525 -9.62 17.49 8.09
CA ASN A 525 -9.91 17.37 9.51
C ASN A 525 -10.96 16.29 9.76
N LEU A 526 -10.71 15.45 10.77
CA LEU A 526 -11.66 14.47 11.29
C LEU A 526 -12.85 15.22 11.92
N ARG A 527 -13.96 15.29 11.20
CA ARG A 527 -15.15 16.06 11.56
C ARG A 527 -16.40 15.34 11.07
N ASP A 528 -17.40 15.17 11.95
CA ASP A 528 -18.73 14.68 11.55
C ASP A 528 -19.49 15.80 10.79
N TRP A 529 -19.58 15.68 9.46
CA TRP A 529 -20.28 16.60 8.57
C TRP A 529 -21.60 16.04 8.05
N TRP A 530 -21.96 14.83 8.49
CA TRP A 530 -23.17 14.12 8.09
C TRP A 530 -24.41 14.58 8.86
N THR A 531 -25.60 14.45 8.26
CA THR A 531 -26.80 14.35 9.07
C THR A 531 -26.93 12.93 9.65
N LYS A 532 -27.55 12.79 10.81
CA LYS A 532 -27.78 11.46 11.44
C LYS A 532 -28.49 10.49 10.49
N ARG A 533 -29.47 11.00 9.71
CA ARG A 533 -30.21 10.21 8.72
C ARG A 533 -29.32 9.72 7.60
N ASP A 534 -28.52 10.62 7.02
CA ASP A 534 -27.65 10.27 5.90
C ASP A 534 -26.56 9.31 6.33
N HIS A 535 -25.97 9.49 7.52
CA HIS A 535 -25.03 8.56 8.10
C HIS A 535 -25.65 7.15 8.30
N ALA A 536 -26.89 7.07 8.79
CA ALA A 536 -27.61 5.79 8.92
C ALA A 536 -27.87 5.13 7.55
N ASN A 537 -28.24 5.92 6.52
CA ASN A 537 -28.43 5.43 5.16
C ASN A 537 -27.11 4.91 4.56
N PHE A 538 -26.00 5.64 4.74
CA PHE A 538 -24.67 5.21 4.31
C PHE A 538 -24.29 3.88 4.98
N LYS A 539 -24.41 3.81 6.31
CA LYS A 539 -24.12 2.60 7.09
C LYS A 539 -24.98 1.39 6.64
N ALA A 540 -26.24 1.59 6.33
CA ALA A 540 -27.10 0.51 5.83
C ALA A 540 -26.58 -0.04 4.48
N LYS A 541 -26.11 0.83 3.57
CA LYS A 541 -25.54 0.43 2.28
C LYS A 541 -24.20 -0.27 2.43
N THR A 542 -23.31 0.26 3.27
CA THR A 542 -21.97 -0.33 3.49
C THR A 542 -22.07 -1.70 4.16
N GLN A 543 -23.04 -1.92 5.05
CA GLN A 543 -23.31 -3.24 5.65
C GLN A 543 -23.77 -4.28 4.62
N MET A 544 -24.38 -3.87 3.52
CA MET A 544 -24.67 -4.80 2.41
C MET A 544 -23.39 -5.25 1.71
N LEU A 545 -22.42 -4.36 1.49
CA LEU A 545 -21.10 -4.74 0.96
C LEU A 545 -20.34 -5.67 1.91
N VAL A 546 -20.32 -5.39 3.21
CA VAL A 546 -19.72 -6.27 4.22
C VAL A 546 -20.27 -7.70 4.09
N LYS A 547 -21.58 -7.85 3.94
CA LYS A 547 -22.22 -9.17 3.77
C LYS A 547 -21.88 -9.83 2.43
N GLN A 548 -21.89 -9.05 1.33
CA GLN A 548 -21.56 -9.57 0.01
C GLN A 548 -20.14 -10.13 -0.03
N TYR A 549 -19.15 -9.36 0.44
CA TYR A 549 -17.76 -9.77 0.41
C TYR A 549 -17.41 -10.81 1.47
N GLY A 550 -18.02 -10.75 2.66
CA GLY A 550 -17.89 -11.79 3.69
C GLY A 550 -18.44 -13.17 3.30
N ALA A 551 -19.18 -13.26 2.20
CA ALA A 551 -19.62 -14.54 1.64
C ALA A 551 -18.55 -15.22 0.76
N PHE A 552 -17.55 -14.48 0.27
CA PHE A 552 -16.50 -15.04 -0.57
C PHE A 552 -15.49 -15.86 0.23
N SER A 553 -15.02 -16.97 -0.36
CA SER A 553 -14.04 -17.87 0.25
C SER A 553 -12.97 -18.22 -0.78
N PRO A 554 -11.84 -17.51 -0.82
CA PRO A 554 -10.76 -17.77 -1.79
C PRO A 554 -10.02 -19.07 -1.52
N VAL A 555 -9.95 -19.49 -0.27
CA VAL A 555 -9.32 -20.74 0.18
C VAL A 555 -10.27 -21.47 1.11
N LYS A 556 -10.33 -22.78 1.03
CA LYS A 556 -11.17 -23.60 1.93
C LYS A 556 -10.83 -23.30 3.40
N GLY A 557 -11.85 -22.92 4.15
CA GLY A 557 -11.72 -22.54 5.58
C GLY A 557 -11.41 -21.08 5.82
N TYR A 558 -11.06 -20.28 4.80
CA TYR A 558 -10.77 -18.86 4.92
C TYR A 558 -11.75 -18.03 4.09
N LYS A 559 -12.34 -17.04 4.71
CA LYS A 559 -13.27 -16.09 4.07
C LYS A 559 -12.65 -14.71 4.01
N VAL A 560 -13.11 -13.92 3.06
CA VAL A 560 -12.86 -12.49 3.04
C VAL A 560 -13.48 -11.86 4.29
N ASN A 561 -12.72 -11.02 4.98
CA ASN A 561 -13.24 -10.22 6.09
C ASN A 561 -13.88 -8.96 5.52
N GLY A 562 -15.20 -8.99 5.33
CA GLY A 562 -15.93 -7.88 4.73
C GLY A 562 -15.85 -6.57 5.50
N GLU A 563 -15.61 -6.60 6.82
CA GLU A 563 -15.40 -5.39 7.64
C GLU A 563 -14.00 -4.82 7.43
N LEU A 564 -12.98 -5.67 7.38
CA LEU A 564 -11.61 -5.26 7.08
C LEU A 564 -11.50 -4.65 5.68
N THR A 565 -12.16 -5.27 4.69
CA THR A 565 -12.04 -4.87 3.27
C THR A 565 -13.09 -3.83 2.85
N LEU A 566 -13.86 -3.27 3.78
CA LEU A 566 -14.98 -2.40 3.47
C LEU A 566 -14.59 -1.15 2.68
N GLY A 567 -13.56 -0.43 3.11
CA GLY A 567 -13.12 0.79 2.44
C GLY A 567 -12.72 0.54 0.99
N GLU A 568 -11.91 -0.49 0.77
CA GLU A 568 -11.48 -0.91 -0.57
C GLU A 568 -12.66 -1.32 -1.45
N ASN A 569 -13.60 -2.07 -0.88
CA ASN A 569 -14.80 -2.50 -1.63
C ASN A 569 -15.75 -1.33 -1.95
N ILE A 570 -15.84 -0.32 -1.09
CA ILE A 570 -16.56 0.93 -1.39
C ILE A 570 -15.84 1.69 -2.51
N ALA A 571 -14.51 1.80 -2.44
CA ALA A 571 -13.71 2.52 -3.40
C ALA A 571 -13.78 1.88 -4.79
N ASP A 572 -13.66 0.55 -4.90
CA ASP A 572 -13.85 -0.18 -6.16
C ASP A 572 -15.27 -0.01 -6.72
N ASN A 573 -16.28 -0.22 -5.89
CA ASN A 573 -17.67 -0.20 -6.32
C ASN A 573 -18.11 1.19 -6.81
N SER A 574 -17.74 2.23 -6.08
CA SER A 574 -18.07 3.61 -6.43
C SER A 574 -17.15 4.13 -7.55
N GLY A 575 -15.86 3.82 -7.48
CA GLY A 575 -14.88 4.23 -8.46
C GLY A 575 -15.20 3.74 -9.87
N LEU A 576 -15.58 2.47 -10.02
CA LEU A 576 -15.98 1.91 -11.31
C LEU A 576 -17.28 2.56 -11.83
N ALA A 577 -18.27 2.82 -10.95
CA ALA A 577 -19.52 3.48 -11.32
C ALA A 577 -19.26 4.93 -11.83
N ILE A 578 -18.38 5.66 -11.17
CA ILE A 578 -17.99 7.03 -11.54
C ILE A 578 -17.18 7.02 -12.85
N ALA A 579 -16.23 6.08 -12.98
CA ALA A 579 -15.46 5.93 -14.21
C ALA A 579 -16.35 5.64 -15.43
N TYR A 580 -17.38 4.82 -15.25
CA TYR A 580 -18.38 4.56 -16.30
C TYR A 580 -19.15 5.85 -16.70
N LYS A 581 -19.57 6.66 -15.72
CA LYS A 581 -20.20 7.95 -15.98
C LYS A 581 -19.26 8.91 -16.69
N ALA A 582 -17.99 8.99 -16.24
CA ALA A 582 -16.97 9.82 -16.89
C ALA A 582 -16.71 9.38 -18.33
N TYR A 583 -16.63 8.08 -18.59
CA TYR A 583 -16.55 7.53 -19.95
C TYR A 583 -17.76 7.96 -20.82
N LYS A 584 -18.95 7.84 -20.31
CA LYS A 584 -20.17 8.27 -21.04
C LYS A 584 -20.16 9.77 -21.32
N LEU A 585 -19.66 10.60 -20.40
CA LEU A 585 -19.50 12.05 -20.61
C LEU A 585 -18.44 12.36 -21.67
N SER A 586 -17.31 11.63 -21.71
CA SER A 586 -16.24 11.83 -22.71
C SER A 586 -16.70 11.59 -24.14
N LEU A 587 -17.70 10.74 -24.36
CA LEU A 587 -18.28 10.48 -25.66
C LEU A 587 -19.07 11.69 -26.23
N GLY A 588 -19.40 12.70 -25.40
CA GLY A 588 -20.14 13.89 -25.86
C GLY A 588 -21.50 13.58 -26.51
N GLY A 589 -22.15 12.50 -26.05
CA GLY A 589 -23.44 12.02 -26.60
C GLY A 589 -23.33 11.22 -27.91
N LYS A 590 -22.12 10.98 -28.42
CA LYS A 590 -21.89 10.14 -29.60
C LYS A 590 -21.83 8.67 -29.21
N PRO A 591 -22.27 7.74 -30.09
CA PRO A 591 -22.06 6.31 -29.84
C PRO A 591 -20.56 5.97 -29.93
N ALA A 592 -20.11 5.10 -29.04
CA ALA A 592 -18.76 4.55 -29.14
C ALA A 592 -18.64 3.62 -30.36
N PRO A 593 -17.47 3.56 -31.03
CA PRO A 593 -17.23 2.62 -32.12
C PRO A 593 -17.31 1.17 -31.59
N VAL A 594 -17.65 0.24 -32.50
CA VAL A 594 -17.46 -1.18 -32.26
C VAL A 594 -16.02 -1.54 -32.64
N ILE A 595 -15.24 -2.08 -31.71
CA ILE A 595 -13.84 -2.50 -31.91
C ILE A 595 -13.71 -3.95 -31.43
N ASP A 596 -13.04 -4.78 -32.21
CA ASP A 596 -12.87 -6.23 -31.90
C ASP A 596 -14.22 -6.96 -31.68
N GLY A 597 -15.32 -6.47 -32.23
CA GLY A 597 -16.66 -7.02 -32.10
C GLY A 597 -17.40 -6.60 -30.81
N PHE A 598 -16.83 -5.73 -29.98
CA PHE A 598 -17.41 -5.26 -28.72
C PHE A 598 -17.80 -3.77 -28.82
N ASN A 599 -18.95 -3.43 -28.23
CA ASN A 599 -19.32 -2.04 -28.02
C ASN A 599 -18.48 -1.38 -26.91
N GLY A 600 -18.58 -0.06 -26.77
CA GLY A 600 -17.78 0.68 -25.80
C GLY A 600 -18.04 0.28 -24.34
N GLU A 601 -19.28 -0.02 -23.98
CA GLU A 601 -19.64 -0.45 -22.63
C GLU A 601 -19.04 -1.82 -22.29
N GLN A 602 -19.04 -2.74 -23.24
CA GLN A 602 -18.42 -4.05 -23.07
C GLN A 602 -16.92 -3.91 -22.88
N ARG A 603 -16.24 -3.10 -23.71
CA ARG A 603 -14.79 -2.87 -23.58
C ARG A 603 -14.43 -2.18 -22.27
N PHE A 604 -15.27 -1.27 -21.78
CA PHE A 604 -15.08 -0.64 -20.47
C PHE A 604 -15.00 -1.68 -19.34
N TYR A 605 -15.97 -2.58 -19.25
CA TYR A 605 -15.96 -3.62 -18.20
C TYR A 605 -14.91 -4.70 -18.43
N GLN A 606 -14.55 -4.97 -19.68
CA GLN A 606 -13.40 -5.85 -19.98
C GLN A 606 -12.09 -5.22 -19.52
N GLY A 607 -11.89 -3.90 -19.69
CA GLY A 607 -10.74 -3.17 -19.16
C GLY A 607 -10.59 -3.33 -17.64
N TRP A 608 -11.70 -3.20 -16.91
CA TRP A 608 -11.73 -3.45 -15.47
C TRP A 608 -11.28 -4.86 -15.10
N ALA A 609 -11.88 -5.87 -15.67
CA ALA A 609 -11.56 -7.27 -15.31
C ALA A 609 -10.16 -7.69 -15.79
N GLN A 610 -9.63 -7.08 -16.86
CA GLN A 610 -8.25 -7.27 -17.31
C GLN A 610 -7.25 -6.66 -16.34
N ALA A 611 -7.52 -5.46 -15.82
CA ALA A 611 -6.66 -4.78 -14.84
C ALA A 611 -6.49 -5.59 -13.54
N TRP A 612 -7.50 -6.40 -13.17
CA TRP A 612 -7.45 -7.28 -11.99
C TRP A 612 -6.98 -8.72 -12.29
N ARG A 613 -6.51 -9.00 -13.50
CA ARG A 613 -6.02 -10.33 -13.84
C ARG A 613 -4.81 -10.70 -12.99
N ALA A 614 -5.01 -11.63 -12.06
CA ALA A 614 -3.98 -12.16 -11.17
C ALA A 614 -4.34 -13.53 -10.64
N LYS A 615 -3.35 -14.23 -10.13
CA LYS A 615 -3.49 -15.43 -9.29
C LYS A 615 -2.41 -15.48 -8.23
N SER A 616 -2.71 -16.06 -7.09
CA SER A 616 -1.86 -16.11 -5.92
C SER A 616 -1.67 -17.51 -5.40
N ARG A 617 -0.52 -17.77 -4.76
CA ARG A 617 -0.28 -19.03 -4.04
C ARG A 617 -1.15 -19.08 -2.78
N GLU A 618 -1.50 -20.26 -2.32
CA GLU A 618 -2.41 -20.44 -1.19
C GLU A 618 -1.94 -19.70 0.08
N ALA A 619 -0.64 -19.78 0.41
CA ALA A 619 -0.09 -19.09 1.57
C ALA A 619 -0.26 -17.55 1.46
N ALA A 620 -0.05 -16.99 0.27
CA ALA A 620 -0.28 -15.56 0.00
C ALA A 620 -1.76 -15.18 0.16
N LEU A 621 -2.70 -15.99 -0.37
CA LEU A 621 -4.13 -15.76 -0.19
C LEU A 621 -4.56 -15.81 1.28
N ILE A 622 -4.06 -16.76 2.06
CA ILE A 622 -4.35 -16.86 3.50
C ILE A 622 -3.83 -15.60 4.21
N ARG A 623 -2.60 -15.18 3.91
CA ARG A 623 -2.04 -13.95 4.45
C ARG A 623 -2.89 -12.74 4.06
N GLN A 624 -3.27 -12.61 2.79
CA GLN A 624 -4.08 -11.51 2.29
C GLN A 624 -5.40 -11.41 3.05
N VAL A 625 -6.22 -12.47 3.09
CA VAL A 625 -7.52 -12.40 3.80
C VAL A 625 -7.39 -12.25 5.32
N THR A 626 -6.20 -12.53 5.86
CA THR A 626 -5.92 -12.37 7.29
C THR A 626 -5.47 -10.95 7.63
N THR A 627 -4.71 -10.27 6.77
CA THR A 627 -3.99 -9.03 7.12
C THR A 627 -4.28 -7.83 6.22
N ASP A 628 -4.70 -8.05 4.98
CA ASP A 628 -4.80 -7.02 3.96
C ASP A 628 -6.22 -6.42 3.88
N PRO A 629 -6.37 -5.09 3.75
CA PRO A 629 -7.67 -4.47 3.55
C PRO A 629 -8.25 -4.69 2.14
N HIS A 630 -7.47 -5.20 1.18
CA HIS A 630 -7.95 -5.49 -0.17
C HIS A 630 -8.52 -6.91 -0.27
N SER A 631 -9.68 -7.02 -0.89
CA SER A 631 -10.21 -8.31 -1.31
C SER A 631 -9.33 -8.93 -2.40
N PRO A 632 -9.21 -10.27 -2.51
CA PRO A 632 -8.51 -10.90 -3.64
C PRO A 632 -9.09 -10.47 -5.00
N GLU A 633 -8.24 -10.40 -6.01
CA GLU A 633 -8.49 -9.77 -7.31
C GLU A 633 -9.72 -10.31 -8.03
N GLU A 634 -9.98 -11.64 -7.98
CA GLU A 634 -11.21 -12.25 -8.52
C GLU A 634 -12.47 -11.59 -7.91
N PHE A 635 -12.43 -11.28 -6.62
CA PHE A 635 -13.58 -10.68 -5.91
C PHE A 635 -13.64 -9.17 -6.08
N ARG A 636 -12.50 -8.49 -6.25
CA ARG A 636 -12.49 -7.08 -6.68
C ARG A 636 -13.15 -6.95 -8.05
N ALA A 637 -12.83 -7.82 -9.00
CA ALA A 637 -13.45 -7.85 -10.32
C ALA A 637 -14.96 -8.21 -10.23
N ASN A 638 -15.27 -9.43 -9.84
CA ASN A 638 -16.65 -9.96 -9.90
C ASN A 638 -17.58 -9.32 -8.86
N GLY A 639 -17.09 -9.10 -7.64
CA GLY A 639 -17.89 -8.52 -6.54
C GLY A 639 -18.35 -7.11 -6.88
N THR A 640 -17.48 -6.30 -7.48
CA THR A 640 -17.81 -4.95 -7.95
C THR A 640 -18.80 -4.98 -9.10
N LEU A 641 -18.57 -5.80 -10.15
CA LEU A 641 -19.41 -5.90 -11.34
C LEU A 641 -20.85 -6.31 -11.02
N ARG A 642 -21.07 -7.15 -10.01
CA ARG A 642 -22.42 -7.56 -9.57
C ARG A 642 -23.29 -6.39 -9.09
N ASN A 643 -22.67 -5.27 -8.73
CA ASN A 643 -23.35 -4.06 -8.27
C ASN A 643 -23.53 -3.00 -9.36
N GLN A 644 -22.96 -3.20 -10.58
CA GLN A 644 -22.95 -2.20 -11.67
C GLN A 644 -24.13 -2.37 -12.62
N PRO A 645 -25.15 -1.48 -12.64
CA PRO A 645 -26.29 -1.61 -13.58
C PRO A 645 -25.86 -1.67 -15.04
N GLY A 646 -24.89 -0.84 -15.47
CA GLY A 646 -24.38 -0.83 -16.85
C GLY A 646 -23.73 -2.14 -17.28
N PHE A 647 -23.18 -2.93 -16.34
CA PHE A 647 -22.66 -4.26 -16.63
C PHE A 647 -23.78 -5.25 -17.00
N TYR A 648 -24.93 -5.15 -16.33
CA TYR A 648 -26.12 -5.95 -16.64
C TYR A 648 -26.60 -5.68 -18.07
N ASP A 649 -26.65 -4.41 -18.46
CA ASP A 649 -27.07 -4.01 -19.81
C ASP A 649 -26.06 -4.45 -20.87
N ALA A 650 -24.75 -4.28 -20.61
CA ALA A 650 -23.69 -4.61 -21.55
C ALA A 650 -23.59 -6.12 -21.85
N PHE A 651 -23.84 -6.98 -20.85
CA PHE A 651 -23.69 -8.43 -20.97
C PHE A 651 -24.99 -9.22 -20.81
N GLY A 652 -26.13 -8.55 -20.73
CA GLY A 652 -27.46 -9.19 -20.71
C GLY A 652 -27.71 -10.08 -19.48
N LEU A 653 -27.25 -9.66 -18.29
CA LEU A 653 -27.45 -10.42 -17.06
C LEU A 653 -28.93 -10.48 -16.67
N LYS A 654 -29.37 -11.65 -16.26
CA LYS A 654 -30.77 -11.91 -15.88
C LYS A 654 -30.85 -12.83 -14.66
N LYS A 655 -32.01 -12.85 -14.03
CA LYS A 655 -32.27 -13.75 -12.91
C LYS A 655 -31.97 -15.22 -13.28
N GLY A 656 -31.15 -15.85 -12.47
CA GLY A 656 -30.66 -17.23 -12.68
C GLY A 656 -29.17 -17.28 -13.05
N ASP A 657 -28.56 -16.19 -13.56
CA ASP A 657 -27.12 -16.11 -13.76
C ASP A 657 -26.38 -15.99 -12.42
N LYS A 658 -25.17 -16.57 -12.27
CA LYS A 658 -24.47 -16.63 -10.97
C LYS A 658 -24.02 -15.27 -10.48
N MET A 659 -23.71 -14.33 -11.39
CA MET A 659 -23.33 -12.97 -11.01
C MET A 659 -24.55 -12.05 -10.75
N TYR A 660 -25.78 -12.55 -10.99
CA TYR A 660 -26.99 -11.74 -10.79
C TYR A 660 -27.26 -11.43 -9.32
N LEU A 661 -27.47 -10.16 -9.03
CA LEU A 661 -28.09 -9.66 -7.79
C LEU A 661 -29.43 -8.99 -8.14
N ALA A 662 -30.43 -9.24 -7.34
CA ALA A 662 -31.71 -8.51 -7.48
C ALA A 662 -31.47 -7.00 -7.26
N PRO A 663 -32.24 -6.09 -7.90
CA PRO A 663 -32.01 -4.64 -7.79
C PRO A 663 -31.90 -4.12 -6.34
N LYS A 664 -32.68 -4.67 -5.41
CA LYS A 664 -32.63 -4.33 -3.97
C LYS A 664 -31.38 -4.83 -3.24
N GLU A 665 -30.63 -5.75 -3.84
CA GLU A 665 -29.41 -6.35 -3.28
C GLU A 665 -28.15 -5.67 -3.84
N ARG A 666 -28.29 -4.89 -4.94
CA ARG A 666 -27.18 -4.13 -5.52
C ARG A 666 -26.90 -2.91 -4.65
N VAL A 667 -25.60 -2.69 -4.40
CA VAL A 667 -25.16 -1.56 -3.60
C VAL A 667 -24.68 -0.44 -4.50
N ILE A 668 -25.40 0.68 -4.43
CA ILE A 668 -25.04 1.94 -5.11
C ILE A 668 -24.88 2.98 -4.00
N ILE A 669 -23.65 3.49 -3.83
CA ILE A 669 -23.32 4.46 -2.77
C ILE A 669 -23.15 5.84 -3.39
N TRP A 670 -22.20 6.01 -4.32
CA TRP A 670 -21.85 7.30 -4.98
C TRP A 670 -22.17 7.33 -6.48
#